data_2569d3aa08e6f37d861fbcb00157a277
#
_entry.id   2569d3aa08e6f37d861fbcb00157a277
#
_cell.length_a   1.000
_cell.length_b   1.000
_cell.length_c   1.000
_cell.angle_alpha   90.00
_cell.angle_beta   90.00
_cell.angle_gamma   90.00
#
_symmetry.space_group_name_H-M   'P 1'
#
loop_
_entity.id
_entity.type
_entity.pdbx_description
1 polymer ?
#
loop_
_entity_poly.entity_id
_entity_poly.type
_entity_poly.pdbx_seq_one_letter_code
_entity_poly.pdbx_strand_id
1 'polypeptide(L)'
;MKKLNTIILILLGMICTQLYAVQLNSIYPLKPNDSEAFYFTPENYPIKADGKMDVSDALQAAINQVKKEKNFGILFIPEGKYKISKTIYIPTAIRLIGYGKNRPEFILAKNSPGFQEEVADDKGKAKYMFWFTGAVVKEGEKPRDAGASTFYSAMSNINLRIEDGNPHAVALRTHFAQHSFISYVAVYIGKGKAGLFDVGNELENVAFYGGDYGIYTTKASPGWPVMMVDSYFEGQRVAALRCQESGLAMVNLYAKNVPAVFDIDPNYCDKLFLENSYFENVSGPAVVITNENNSNNQITFRNVYCKNVPTLAKYTRSNTATHVAHKIYKVKSYDHGLQMDNMVDMPEYETLVDIEPIQKMPVAQLMDIPALPAMATWVNLREFGAKGDGETDDTKAIQEAIDKYDNIYVPQGWYRITETLKMKPDTKLIGLHPFGTQFRLDESTAAFSGFGGPKAMVESSEGGANMLVGIGINTGGYNYRAVGVKWMANADSYMNDVKFVGGHGGLWKPKPGVEEPRGRWNRPARISSPDNPVAASGMDLAWDNQYWSLWVTNNGGGTFKDIWTASTYATNGFYANNTSTPGRIYAMSIEHHVRNEVRFNKVSNWKVYCMQTEEESRESTDCQPIEMDDCKDVTFANLYMFRVIRVNEPYHSSVRIRNCENIAFLNLHNYSQIKYTNNIAVFDVNKDIDIRPWELSRLIVTGKEPHQQPLGNEIGKVNQLASDLEFAEGIARDSKGNIYFCDHRMRRIFKWSVETNSLSLLADFPWKPSNLAFDSEDNLLVLFRYDAQPGYLINGKPEEM
;
A
#
# COMPACT_ATOMS: atom_id res chain seq x y z
N MET A 1 53.42 21.20 -9.96
CA MET A 1 52.42 20.83 -10.95
C MET A 1 52.09 19.32 -11.01
N LYS A 2 53.04 18.40 -10.94
CA LYS A 2 52.77 16.93 -10.97
C LYS A 2 52.05 16.38 -9.75
N LYS A 3 52.22 16.95 -8.55
CA LYS A 3 51.49 16.52 -7.32
C LYS A 3 50.05 17.01 -7.26
N LEU A 4 49.75 18.14 -7.92
CA LEU A 4 48.36 18.67 -7.95
C LEU A 4 47.45 17.88 -8.90
N ASN A 5 48.03 17.39 -10.03
CA ASN A 5 47.29 16.56 -10.97
C ASN A 5 46.97 15.15 -10.41
N THR A 6 47.82 14.61 -9.53
CA THR A 6 47.57 13.30 -8.90
C THR A 6 46.49 13.39 -7.85
N ILE A 7 46.36 14.51 -7.10
CA ILE A 7 45.30 14.74 -6.14
C ILE A 7 43.96 15.00 -6.84
N ILE A 8 43.97 15.70 -7.98
CA ILE A 8 42.74 15.92 -8.78
C ILE A 8 42.30 14.62 -9.46
N LEU A 9 43.22 13.74 -9.90
CA LEU A 9 42.84 12.43 -10.42
C LEU A 9 42.32 11.47 -9.34
N ILE A 10 42.81 11.55 -8.11
CA ILE A 10 42.31 10.78 -6.98
C ILE A 10 40.96 11.31 -6.51
N LEU A 11 40.76 12.63 -6.51
CA LEU A 11 39.43 13.24 -6.23
C LEU A 11 38.43 12.99 -7.36
N LEU A 12 38.84 13.01 -8.63
CA LEU A 12 37.97 12.61 -9.76
C LEU A 12 37.71 11.11 -9.81
N GLY A 13 38.66 10.27 -9.35
CA GLY A 13 38.45 8.82 -9.22
C GLY A 13 37.53 8.42 -8.06
N MET A 14 37.39 9.26 -7.04
CA MET A 14 36.41 9.05 -5.96
C MET A 14 35.02 9.60 -6.24
N ILE A 15 34.84 10.42 -7.27
CA ILE A 15 33.52 10.95 -7.67
C ILE A 15 32.82 10.03 -8.70
N CYS A 16 33.50 9.01 -9.22
CA CYS A 16 32.97 8.13 -10.27
C CYS A 16 32.42 6.78 -9.78
N THR A 17 32.17 6.63 -8.48
CA THR A 17 31.59 5.39 -7.95
C THR A 17 30.41 5.75 -7.04
N GLN A 18 29.23 5.89 -7.64
CA GLN A 18 27.93 5.60 -6.99
C GLN A 18 26.78 6.27 -7.74
N LEU A 19 26.39 5.67 -8.83
CA LEU A 19 25.08 5.87 -9.40
C LEU A 19 24.36 4.52 -9.30
N TYR A 20 23.95 4.16 -8.10
CA TYR A 20 23.16 2.97 -7.85
C TYR A 20 21.70 3.34 -7.68
N ALA A 21 20.83 2.41 -8.07
CA ALA A 21 19.37 2.54 -7.88
C ALA A 21 18.93 2.53 -6.40
N VAL A 22 19.86 2.50 -5.46
CA VAL A 22 19.58 2.44 -4.00
C VAL A 22 20.51 3.33 -3.20
N GLN A 23 19.99 3.86 -2.09
CA GLN A 23 20.78 4.62 -1.13
C GLN A 23 21.45 3.67 -0.13
N LEU A 24 22.75 3.77 0.07
CA LEU A 24 23.50 2.93 1.03
C LEU A 24 23.79 3.65 2.37
N ASN A 25 23.65 4.96 2.42
CA ASN A 25 23.83 5.74 3.64
C ASN A 25 22.68 5.57 4.62
N SER A 26 22.95 5.80 5.91
CA SER A 26 21.89 5.80 6.93
C SER A 26 20.91 6.95 6.70
N ILE A 27 19.62 6.63 6.80
CA ILE A 27 18.53 7.63 6.74
C ILE A 27 18.17 8.18 8.12
N TYR A 28 18.64 7.53 9.19
CA TYR A 28 18.48 7.99 10.58
C TYR A 28 19.85 8.24 11.22
N PRO A 29 20.55 9.33 10.84
CA PRO A 29 21.92 9.58 11.31
C PRO A 29 22.01 9.96 12.78
N LEU A 30 20.91 10.33 13.42
CA LEU A 30 20.82 10.69 14.83
C LEU A 30 20.00 9.67 15.61
N LYS A 31 20.20 9.61 16.93
CA LYS A 31 19.36 8.80 17.81
C LYS A 31 17.95 9.39 17.86
N PRO A 32 16.90 8.65 17.47
CA PRO A 32 15.53 9.09 17.66
C PRO A 32 15.23 9.27 19.15
N ASN A 33 14.50 10.32 19.51
CA ASN A 33 14.08 10.56 20.90
C ASN A 33 12.62 10.11 21.07
N ASP A 34 12.43 8.85 21.46
CA ASP A 34 11.12 8.23 21.67
C ASP A 34 11.11 7.51 23.01
N SER A 35 10.39 8.04 24.00
CA SER A 35 10.31 7.49 25.35
C SER A 35 9.57 6.16 25.44
N GLU A 36 8.78 5.81 24.42
CA GLU A 36 8.02 4.55 24.38
C GLU A 36 8.78 3.44 23.65
N ALA A 37 9.89 3.77 22.97
CA ALA A 37 10.71 2.82 22.24
C ALA A 37 11.80 2.19 23.13
N PHE A 38 12.34 1.07 22.67
CA PHE A 38 13.47 0.38 23.27
C PHE A 38 14.75 0.65 22.46
N TYR A 39 15.90 0.61 23.14
CA TYR A 39 17.20 0.87 22.51
C TYR A 39 18.16 -0.27 22.82
N PHE A 40 18.67 -0.93 21.77
CA PHE A 40 19.60 -2.06 21.91
C PHE A 40 21.03 -1.55 22.13
N THR A 41 21.29 -1.05 23.32
CA THR A 41 22.55 -0.43 23.71
C THR A 41 23.23 -1.19 24.88
N PRO A 42 24.56 -1.01 25.09
CA PRO A 42 25.25 -1.64 26.19
C PRO A 42 24.72 -1.27 27.58
N GLU A 43 24.09 -0.11 27.71
CA GLU A 43 23.47 0.35 28.94
C GLU A 43 22.22 -0.46 29.30
N ASN A 44 21.50 -0.95 28.28
CA ASN A 44 20.23 -1.66 28.45
C ASN A 44 20.38 -3.18 28.36
N TYR A 45 21.40 -3.66 27.65
CA TYR A 45 21.61 -5.09 27.39
C TYR A 45 23.09 -5.45 27.48
N PRO A 46 23.44 -6.70 27.86
CA PRO A 46 24.83 -7.14 28.00
C PRO A 46 25.47 -7.39 26.61
N ILE A 47 25.76 -6.35 25.87
CA ILE A 47 26.26 -6.43 24.50
C ILE A 47 27.47 -5.56 24.23
N LYS A 48 28.18 -5.90 23.15
CA LYS A 48 29.19 -5.04 22.52
C LYS A 48 28.92 -5.02 21.01
N ALA A 49 28.87 -3.84 20.44
CA ALA A 49 28.66 -3.64 19.00
C ALA A 49 30.00 -3.67 18.22
N ASP A 50 30.86 -4.64 18.51
CA ASP A 50 32.23 -4.75 18.00
C ASP A 50 32.40 -5.83 16.90
N GLY A 51 31.34 -6.56 16.55
CA GLY A 51 31.35 -7.67 15.60
C GLY A 51 32.02 -8.95 16.11
N LYS A 52 32.44 -9.00 17.38
CA LYS A 52 33.13 -10.16 17.98
C LYS A 52 32.26 -10.90 18.97
N MET A 53 31.61 -10.16 19.85
CA MET A 53 30.65 -10.72 20.84
C MET A 53 29.43 -11.25 20.09
N ASP A 54 29.02 -12.48 20.41
CA ASP A 54 27.74 -13.02 19.94
C ASP A 54 26.61 -12.39 20.76
N VAL A 55 25.73 -11.69 20.06
CA VAL A 55 24.60 -10.97 20.67
C VAL A 55 23.26 -11.65 20.44
N SER A 56 23.25 -12.87 19.89
CA SER A 56 22.01 -13.56 19.49
C SER A 56 20.98 -13.63 20.60
N ASP A 57 21.39 -14.08 21.80
CA ASP A 57 20.48 -14.27 22.92
C ASP A 57 20.00 -12.92 23.50
N ALA A 58 20.88 -11.93 23.57
CA ALA A 58 20.54 -10.59 24.05
C ALA A 58 19.57 -9.88 23.08
N LEU A 59 19.77 -10.04 21.77
CA LEU A 59 18.88 -9.47 20.77
C LEU A 59 17.49 -10.12 20.82
N GLN A 60 17.43 -11.45 20.93
CA GLN A 60 16.16 -12.16 21.06
C GLN A 60 15.42 -11.75 22.36
N ALA A 61 16.15 -11.60 23.47
CA ALA A 61 15.58 -11.13 24.73
C ALA A 61 15.02 -9.71 24.61
N ALA A 62 15.74 -8.79 23.94
CA ALA A 62 15.29 -7.43 23.71
C ALA A 62 14.00 -7.39 22.86
N ILE A 63 13.94 -8.15 21.78
CA ILE A 63 12.73 -8.26 20.92
C ILE A 63 11.54 -8.80 21.74
N ASN A 64 11.77 -9.87 22.52
CA ASN A 64 10.73 -10.46 23.35
C ASN A 64 10.26 -9.52 24.45
N GLN A 65 11.15 -8.67 24.98
CA GLN A 65 10.80 -7.66 25.96
C GLN A 65 9.86 -6.60 25.37
N VAL A 66 10.15 -6.06 24.19
CA VAL A 66 9.25 -5.13 23.49
C VAL A 66 7.86 -5.75 23.34
N LYS A 67 7.81 -7.01 22.87
CA LYS A 67 6.55 -7.72 22.67
C LYS A 67 5.78 -7.94 23.95
N LYS A 68 6.47 -8.32 25.03
CA LYS A 68 5.87 -8.57 26.35
C LYS A 68 5.33 -7.29 26.99
N GLU A 69 6.11 -6.19 26.94
CA GLU A 69 5.77 -4.96 27.66
C GLU A 69 4.80 -4.06 26.88
N LYS A 70 4.89 -4.05 25.55
CA LYS A 70 4.12 -3.13 24.72
C LYS A 70 3.17 -3.82 23.72
N ASN A 71 3.35 -5.12 23.41
CA ASN A 71 2.69 -5.89 22.36
C ASN A 71 3.01 -5.45 20.92
N PHE A 72 3.39 -4.20 20.72
CA PHE A 72 3.85 -3.61 19.47
C PHE A 72 4.89 -2.52 19.79
N GLY A 73 5.75 -2.19 18.83
CA GLY A 73 6.67 -1.09 19.04
C GLY A 73 8.00 -1.22 18.31
N ILE A 74 8.93 -0.37 18.72
CA ILE A 74 10.20 -0.19 18.03
C ILE A 74 11.35 -0.58 18.97
N LEU A 75 12.29 -1.37 18.42
CA LEU A 75 13.62 -1.58 18.98
C LEU A 75 14.63 -0.84 18.09
N PHE A 76 15.19 0.24 18.58
CA PHE A 76 16.23 0.99 17.90
C PHE A 76 17.59 0.35 18.07
N ILE A 77 18.31 0.17 16.96
CA ILE A 77 19.64 -0.46 16.92
C ILE A 77 20.68 0.61 16.55
N PRO A 78 21.60 0.97 17.47
CA PRO A 78 22.64 1.94 17.16
C PRO A 78 23.65 1.43 16.13
N GLU A 79 24.34 2.35 15.46
CA GLU A 79 25.48 2.04 14.60
C GLU A 79 26.46 1.09 15.30
N GLY A 80 26.93 0.08 14.57
CA GLY A 80 27.85 -0.91 15.09
C GLY A 80 27.82 -2.21 14.29
N LYS A 81 28.64 -3.18 14.72
CA LYS A 81 28.65 -4.52 14.16
C LYS A 81 28.18 -5.52 15.18
N TYR A 82 27.21 -6.33 14.84
CA TYR A 82 26.52 -7.26 15.71
C TYR A 82 26.67 -8.68 15.18
N LYS A 83 27.50 -9.48 15.83
CA LYS A 83 27.65 -10.87 15.45
C LYS A 83 26.52 -11.72 16.00
N ILE A 84 25.91 -12.53 15.14
CA ILE A 84 24.91 -13.54 15.51
C ILE A 84 25.32 -14.93 15.00
N SER A 85 24.89 -15.97 15.69
CA SER A 85 25.14 -17.39 15.31
C SER A 85 23.88 -18.24 15.32
N LYS A 86 22.71 -17.64 15.61
CA LYS A 86 21.41 -18.31 15.70
C LYS A 86 20.38 -17.54 14.90
N THR A 87 19.27 -18.21 14.54
CA THR A 87 18.08 -17.53 14.02
C THR A 87 17.48 -16.60 15.06
N ILE A 88 17.19 -15.38 14.64
CA ILE A 88 16.48 -14.36 15.45
C ILE A 88 15.04 -14.31 14.97
N TYR A 89 14.09 -14.49 15.87
CA TYR A 89 12.66 -14.47 15.58
C TYR A 89 12.06 -13.09 15.91
N ILE A 90 11.35 -12.52 14.93
CA ILE A 90 10.72 -11.21 15.09
C ILE A 90 9.19 -11.42 15.06
N PRO A 91 8.51 -11.37 16.21
CA PRO A 91 7.05 -11.55 16.26
C PRO A 91 6.31 -10.35 15.68
N THR A 92 5.02 -10.56 15.36
CA THR A 92 4.15 -9.53 14.78
C THR A 92 4.23 -8.18 15.51
N ALA A 93 4.18 -7.10 14.75
CA ALA A 93 4.16 -5.70 15.18
C ALA A 93 5.41 -5.18 15.89
N ILE A 94 6.54 -5.83 15.69
CA ILE A 94 7.83 -5.34 16.16
C ILE A 94 8.64 -4.81 14.99
N ARG A 95 9.17 -3.59 15.14
CA ARG A 95 10.06 -2.93 14.18
C ARG A 95 11.49 -2.84 14.69
N LEU A 96 12.44 -3.33 13.90
CA LEU A 96 13.87 -3.11 14.12
C LEU A 96 14.31 -1.95 13.25
N ILE A 97 14.75 -0.85 13.84
CA ILE A 97 15.17 0.36 13.12
C ILE A 97 16.60 0.73 13.49
N GLY A 98 17.48 0.72 12.52
CA GLY A 98 18.87 1.14 12.70
C GLY A 98 19.00 2.66 12.76
N TYR A 99 19.95 3.17 13.58
CA TYR A 99 20.30 4.58 13.62
C TYR A 99 21.82 4.79 13.80
N GLY A 100 22.29 5.96 13.46
CA GLY A 100 23.68 6.35 13.51
C GLY A 100 24.18 6.86 12.16
N LYS A 101 25.39 7.35 12.11
CA LYS A 101 26.00 7.87 10.87
C LYS A 101 26.07 6.79 9.78
N ASN A 102 26.35 5.55 10.19
CA ASN A 102 26.30 4.37 9.34
C ASN A 102 25.18 3.44 9.81
N ARG A 103 24.65 2.62 8.90
CA ARG A 103 23.68 1.58 9.28
C ARG A 103 24.37 0.53 10.16
N PRO A 104 23.72 0.05 11.23
CA PRO A 104 24.18 -1.13 11.97
C PRO A 104 24.25 -2.33 11.02
N GLU A 105 25.23 -3.22 11.23
CA GLU A 105 25.42 -4.43 10.44
C GLU A 105 25.31 -5.66 11.34
N PHE A 106 24.34 -6.54 11.06
CA PHE A 106 24.28 -7.87 11.65
C PHE A 106 25.04 -8.87 10.80
N ILE A 107 25.93 -9.62 11.44
CA ILE A 107 26.84 -10.54 10.81
C ILE A 107 26.57 -11.96 11.29
N LEU A 108 26.10 -12.83 10.38
CA LEU A 108 26.05 -14.27 10.65
C LEU A 108 27.48 -14.79 10.70
N ALA A 109 27.88 -15.29 11.85
CA ALA A 109 29.24 -15.76 12.08
C ALA A 109 29.66 -16.85 11.11
N LYS A 110 30.95 -16.91 10.81
CA LYS A 110 31.53 -17.97 9.99
C LYS A 110 31.23 -19.34 10.58
N ASN A 111 30.82 -20.29 9.72
CA ASN A 111 30.46 -21.66 10.11
C ASN A 111 29.44 -21.72 11.26
N SER A 112 28.42 -20.87 11.27
CA SER A 112 27.35 -20.87 12.28
C SER A 112 26.59 -22.22 12.28
N PRO A 113 26.44 -22.89 13.44
CA PRO A 113 25.84 -24.21 13.50
C PRO A 113 24.44 -24.28 12.86
N GLY A 114 24.21 -25.27 12.02
CA GLY A 114 22.95 -25.51 11.34
C GLY A 114 22.74 -24.70 10.05
N PHE A 115 23.71 -23.88 9.61
CA PHE A 115 23.66 -23.19 8.33
C PHE A 115 24.51 -23.86 7.22
N GLN A 116 25.11 -25.04 7.53
CA GLN A 116 25.95 -25.83 6.63
C GLN A 116 25.18 -26.86 5.83
N GLU A 117 24.01 -27.27 6.30
CA GLU A 117 23.22 -28.34 5.73
C GLU A 117 21.83 -27.83 5.33
N GLU A 118 21.22 -28.47 4.36
CA GLU A 118 19.81 -28.27 4.07
C GLU A 118 18.96 -28.64 5.27
N VAL A 119 18.22 -27.68 5.79
CA VAL A 119 17.26 -27.93 6.86
C VAL A 119 15.92 -28.22 6.20
N ALA A 120 15.34 -29.38 6.48
CA ALA A 120 13.98 -29.67 6.10
C ALA A 120 13.05 -28.89 7.03
N ASP A 121 12.75 -27.64 6.67
CA ASP A 121 11.59 -26.97 7.21
C ASP A 121 10.42 -27.09 6.22
N ASP A 122 9.23 -26.73 6.65
CA ASP A 122 8.02 -26.86 5.82
C ASP A 122 8.03 -25.88 4.63
N LYS A 123 9.05 -25.04 4.51
CA LYS A 123 8.99 -23.83 3.70
C LYS A 123 10.15 -23.65 2.71
N GLY A 124 11.12 -24.48 2.66
CA GLY A 124 12.12 -24.33 1.63
C GLY A 124 13.51 -24.80 1.98
N LYS A 125 13.66 -25.64 2.98
CA LYS A 125 14.93 -26.29 3.33
C LYS A 125 16.08 -25.30 3.53
N ALA A 126 15.79 -24.20 4.25
CA ALA A 126 16.76 -23.15 4.52
C ALA A 126 16.76 -22.74 5.98
N LYS A 127 17.85 -22.16 6.43
CA LYS A 127 17.97 -21.56 7.78
C LYS A 127 18.14 -20.06 7.65
N TYR A 128 17.37 -19.33 8.47
CA TYR A 128 17.25 -17.87 8.37
C TYR A 128 18.09 -17.18 9.45
N MET A 129 18.74 -16.06 9.09
CA MET A 129 19.32 -15.17 10.09
C MET A 129 18.21 -14.50 10.91
N PHE A 130 17.24 -13.92 10.22
CA PHE A 130 16.04 -13.31 10.80
C PHE A 130 14.79 -13.93 10.20
N TRP A 131 13.87 -14.29 11.07
CA TRP A 131 12.60 -14.90 10.69
C TRP A 131 11.45 -14.13 11.33
N PHE A 132 10.64 -13.47 10.51
CA PHE A 132 9.41 -12.82 10.96
C PHE A 132 8.35 -13.88 11.24
N THR A 133 7.77 -13.85 12.44
CA THR A 133 6.86 -14.90 12.92
C THR A 133 5.52 -14.32 13.36
N GLY A 134 4.47 -15.13 13.25
CA GLY A 134 3.11 -14.75 13.67
C GLY A 134 2.92 -14.67 15.19
N ALA A 135 3.89 -15.14 15.97
CA ALA A 135 3.87 -15.13 17.45
C ALA A 135 5.29 -15.22 18.01
N VAL A 136 5.45 -14.94 19.29
CA VAL A 136 6.69 -15.22 20.02
C VAL A 136 6.98 -16.72 19.96
N VAL A 137 8.21 -17.06 19.61
CA VAL A 137 8.68 -18.45 19.58
C VAL A 137 9.16 -18.82 20.98
N LYS A 138 8.58 -19.85 21.56
CA LYS A 138 9.01 -20.40 22.84
C LYS A 138 10.02 -21.52 22.64
N GLU A 139 10.84 -21.74 23.64
CA GLU A 139 11.84 -22.80 23.61
C GLU A 139 11.18 -24.18 23.39
N GLY A 140 11.72 -24.93 22.41
CA GLY A 140 11.19 -26.25 22.04
C GLY A 140 9.93 -26.22 21.15
N GLU A 141 9.32 -25.06 20.89
CA GLU A 141 8.17 -24.95 20.00
C GLU A 141 8.61 -24.66 18.55
N LYS A 142 7.84 -25.22 17.59
CA LYS A 142 8.03 -24.93 16.16
C LYS A 142 7.61 -23.46 15.90
N PRO A 143 8.44 -22.65 15.23
CA PRO A 143 8.05 -21.28 14.88
C PRO A 143 6.79 -21.25 14.02
N ARG A 144 5.82 -20.43 14.41
CA ARG A 144 4.68 -20.10 13.56
C ARG A 144 5.13 -19.04 12.57
N ASP A 145 5.14 -19.39 11.29
CA ASP A 145 5.50 -18.43 10.23
C ASP A 145 4.62 -17.17 10.26
N ALA A 146 5.16 -16.08 9.75
CA ALA A 146 4.37 -14.91 9.43
C ALA A 146 3.29 -15.26 8.38
N GLY A 147 2.25 -14.47 8.29
CA GLY A 147 1.15 -14.67 7.35
C GLY A 147 0.16 -13.51 7.39
N ALA A 148 -1.05 -13.74 6.89
CA ALA A 148 -2.13 -12.75 6.76
C ALA A 148 -2.52 -11.97 8.04
N SER A 149 -2.04 -12.39 9.21
CA SER A 149 -2.27 -11.71 10.49
C SER A 149 -1.01 -11.10 11.10
N THR A 150 0.09 -11.04 10.35
CA THR A 150 1.37 -10.49 10.80
C THR A 150 1.55 -9.09 10.25
N PHE A 151 1.02 -8.12 10.97
CA PHE A 151 1.00 -6.70 10.60
C PHE A 151 2.09 -5.90 11.32
N TYR A 152 2.44 -4.73 10.78
CA TYR A 152 3.30 -3.69 11.40
C TYR A 152 4.72 -4.14 11.72
N SER A 153 5.19 -5.23 11.15
CA SER A 153 6.53 -5.76 11.38
C SER A 153 7.52 -5.20 10.38
N ALA A 154 8.68 -4.72 10.81
CA ALA A 154 9.62 -4.15 9.86
C ALA A 154 11.09 -4.33 10.26
N MET A 155 11.95 -4.29 9.25
CA MET A 155 13.38 -4.04 9.42
C MET A 155 13.76 -2.87 8.51
N SER A 156 14.34 -1.83 9.09
CA SER A 156 14.70 -0.60 8.37
C SER A 156 16.07 -0.08 8.75
N ASN A 157 16.81 0.42 7.75
CA ASN A 157 18.11 1.08 7.94
C ASN A 157 19.16 0.18 8.63
N ILE A 158 19.21 -1.10 8.21
CA ILE A 158 20.08 -2.16 8.77
C ILE A 158 20.78 -2.90 7.63
N ASN A 159 22.06 -3.24 7.77
CA ASN A 159 22.77 -4.10 6.84
C ASN A 159 22.88 -5.53 7.40
N LEU A 160 22.87 -6.52 6.51
CA LEU A 160 23.01 -7.93 6.85
C LEU A 160 24.18 -8.54 6.09
N ARG A 161 24.96 -9.39 6.75
CA ARG A 161 26.08 -10.10 6.15
C ARG A 161 26.07 -11.57 6.53
N ILE A 162 26.23 -12.43 5.53
CA ILE A 162 26.48 -13.86 5.72
C ILE A 162 27.97 -14.11 5.50
N GLU A 163 28.68 -14.55 6.52
CA GLU A 163 30.08 -14.95 6.42
C GLU A 163 30.24 -16.37 5.81
N ASP A 164 31.46 -16.67 5.36
CA ASP A 164 31.82 -17.95 4.74
C ASP A 164 31.47 -19.15 5.63
N GLY A 165 31.19 -20.29 4.99
CA GLY A 165 30.88 -21.56 5.64
C GLY A 165 29.40 -21.69 6.07
N ASN A 166 28.51 -20.88 5.46
CA ASN A 166 27.06 -20.91 5.69
C ASN A 166 26.30 -21.04 4.34
N PRO A 167 26.52 -22.10 3.53
CA PRO A 167 26.00 -22.20 2.18
C PRO A 167 24.47 -22.28 2.08
N HIS A 168 23.80 -22.70 3.13
CA HIS A 168 22.33 -22.79 3.19
C HIS A 168 21.67 -21.65 3.96
N ALA A 169 22.42 -20.60 4.31
CA ALA A 169 21.91 -19.44 4.99
C ALA A 169 21.06 -18.56 4.06
N VAL A 170 19.94 -18.10 4.58
CA VAL A 170 19.11 -17.03 4.03
C VAL A 170 19.08 -15.88 5.05
N ALA A 171 19.26 -14.64 4.59
CA ALA A 171 19.29 -13.54 5.55
C ALA A 171 17.93 -13.25 6.17
N LEU A 172 16.86 -13.19 5.38
CA LEU A 172 15.53 -12.81 5.86
C LEU A 172 14.45 -13.79 5.39
N ARG A 173 13.46 -14.06 6.24
CA ARG A 173 12.18 -14.65 5.88
C ARG A 173 11.07 -13.69 6.29
N THR A 174 10.21 -13.27 5.33
CA THR A 174 9.34 -12.10 5.51
C THR A 174 7.91 -12.31 5.00
N HIS A 175 7.33 -13.46 5.21
CA HIS A 175 5.97 -13.80 4.75
C HIS A 175 4.87 -13.03 5.53
N PHE A 176 5.05 -11.73 5.74
CA PHE A 176 4.18 -10.86 6.53
C PHE A 176 3.14 -10.12 5.68
N ALA A 177 2.23 -9.38 6.33
CA ALA A 177 1.10 -8.66 5.76
C ALA A 177 1.27 -7.13 5.86
N GLN A 178 0.18 -6.39 5.79
CA GLN A 178 0.12 -4.94 5.68
C GLN A 178 0.93 -4.20 6.77
N HIS A 179 1.42 -3.01 6.41
CA HIS A 179 2.33 -2.19 7.24
C HIS A 179 3.58 -2.91 7.71
N SER A 180 3.94 -3.98 6.99
CA SER A 180 5.18 -4.69 7.21
C SER A 180 6.09 -4.53 6.00
N PHE A 181 7.35 -4.20 6.24
CA PHE A 181 8.28 -3.90 5.17
C PHE A 181 9.74 -4.18 5.52
N ILE A 182 10.55 -4.31 4.49
CA ILE A 182 12.01 -4.24 4.58
C ILE A 182 12.45 -2.99 3.80
N SER A 183 13.10 -2.05 4.46
CA SER A 183 13.50 -0.81 3.82
C SER A 183 14.91 -0.38 4.19
N TYR A 184 15.62 0.18 3.21
CA TYR A 184 17.00 0.66 3.39
C TYR A 184 17.92 -0.42 3.96
N VAL A 185 17.87 -1.62 3.38
CA VAL A 185 18.65 -2.79 3.81
C VAL A 185 19.58 -3.24 2.67
N ALA A 186 20.86 -3.39 2.98
CA ALA A 186 21.80 -4.07 2.10
C ALA A 186 22.17 -5.45 2.65
N VAL A 187 22.05 -6.49 1.82
CA VAL A 187 22.30 -7.88 2.19
C VAL A 187 23.53 -8.39 1.42
N TYR A 188 24.61 -8.62 2.12
CA TYR A 188 25.84 -9.22 1.61
C TYR A 188 25.76 -10.74 1.81
N ILE A 189 25.24 -11.43 0.80
CA ILE A 189 24.92 -12.87 0.87
C ILE A 189 26.18 -13.72 0.72
N GLY A 190 27.15 -13.22 -0.08
CA GLY A 190 28.40 -13.95 -0.33
C GLY A 190 28.17 -15.32 -0.95
N LYS A 191 28.56 -16.39 -0.25
CA LYS A 191 28.35 -17.78 -0.65
C LYS A 191 27.07 -18.41 -0.07
N GLY A 192 26.25 -17.65 0.65
CA GLY A 192 24.95 -18.09 1.16
C GLY A 192 23.96 -18.41 0.06
N LYS A 193 22.78 -18.90 0.45
CA LYS A 193 21.73 -19.33 -0.47
C LYS A 193 20.95 -18.15 -1.06
N ALA A 194 20.38 -17.30 -0.21
CA ALA A 194 19.57 -16.17 -0.66
C ALA A 194 19.62 -14.99 0.32
N GLY A 195 19.29 -13.81 -0.18
CA GLY A 195 19.09 -12.64 0.67
C GLY A 195 17.76 -12.71 1.38
N LEU A 196 16.69 -13.03 0.67
CA LEU A 196 15.36 -13.08 1.19
C LEU A 196 14.61 -14.33 0.70
N PHE A 197 13.83 -14.91 1.57
CA PHE A 197 12.94 -16.02 1.27
C PHE A 197 11.51 -15.65 1.69
N ASP A 198 10.55 -15.85 0.79
CA ASP A 198 9.15 -15.46 0.89
C ASP A 198 8.96 -13.98 1.25
N VAL A 199 8.52 -13.21 0.29
CA VAL A 199 8.22 -11.79 0.45
C VAL A 199 6.78 -11.59 0.90
N GLY A 200 6.53 -10.44 1.54
CA GLY A 200 5.20 -9.97 1.86
C GLY A 200 5.17 -8.44 1.79
N ASN A 201 4.02 -7.89 1.52
CA ASN A 201 3.69 -6.47 1.48
C ASN A 201 4.66 -5.59 0.69
N GLU A 202 5.83 -5.21 1.25
CA GLU A 202 6.65 -4.18 0.64
C GLU A 202 8.16 -4.35 0.88
N LEU A 203 8.92 -4.04 -0.18
CA LEU A 203 10.38 -3.86 -0.15
C LEU A 203 10.72 -2.49 -0.75
N GLU A 204 11.48 -1.67 -0.03
CA GLU A 204 11.92 -0.35 -0.47
C GLU A 204 13.43 -0.17 -0.26
N ASN A 205 14.12 0.31 -1.25
CA ASN A 205 15.55 0.61 -1.18
C ASN A 205 16.37 -0.56 -0.61
N VAL A 206 16.26 -1.73 -1.24
CA VAL A 206 16.95 -2.96 -0.85
C VAL A 206 18.02 -3.34 -1.85
N ALA A 207 19.17 -3.81 -1.36
CA ALA A 207 20.29 -4.24 -2.21
C ALA A 207 20.76 -5.66 -1.84
N PHE A 208 20.99 -6.50 -2.84
CA PHE A 208 21.43 -7.90 -2.67
C PHE A 208 22.72 -8.15 -3.44
N TYR A 209 23.75 -8.61 -2.75
CA TYR A 209 25.08 -8.88 -3.30
C TYR A 209 25.45 -10.36 -3.13
N GLY A 210 25.69 -11.06 -4.26
CA GLY A 210 26.05 -12.48 -4.26
C GLY A 210 24.88 -13.43 -3.97
N GLY A 211 25.15 -14.60 -3.42
CA GLY A 211 24.17 -15.67 -3.19
C GLY A 211 23.85 -16.50 -4.43
N ASP A 212 23.02 -17.52 -4.28
CA ASP A 212 22.38 -18.18 -5.43
C ASP A 212 21.27 -17.28 -5.97
N TYR A 213 20.50 -16.69 -5.06
CA TYR A 213 19.39 -15.78 -5.34
C TYR A 213 19.51 -14.51 -4.48
N GLY A 214 19.09 -13.38 -5.03
CA GLY A 214 18.78 -12.19 -4.21
C GLY A 214 17.51 -12.45 -3.41
N ILE A 215 16.44 -12.81 -4.11
CA ILE A 215 15.14 -13.21 -3.54
C ILE A 215 14.73 -14.57 -4.11
N TYR A 216 14.24 -15.45 -3.25
CA TYR A 216 13.46 -16.62 -3.62
C TYR A 216 12.11 -16.54 -2.92
N THR A 217 11.02 -16.43 -3.68
CA THR A 217 9.70 -16.20 -3.10
C THR A 217 8.63 -17.07 -3.74
N THR A 218 7.70 -17.48 -2.92
CA THR A 218 6.45 -18.10 -3.31
C THR A 218 5.30 -17.11 -3.15
N LYS A 219 4.07 -17.59 -3.28
CA LYS A 219 2.86 -16.79 -3.14
C LYS A 219 2.84 -16.04 -1.81
N ALA A 220 2.65 -14.72 -1.87
CA ALA A 220 2.44 -13.91 -0.69
C ALA A 220 1.17 -14.33 0.07
N SER A 221 1.11 -14.12 1.37
CA SER A 221 -0.06 -14.45 2.18
C SER A 221 -0.90 -13.18 2.40
N PRO A 222 -2.20 -13.22 2.14
CA PRO A 222 -3.05 -14.32 1.64
C PRO A 222 -3.03 -14.48 0.11
N GLY A 223 -2.18 -13.80 -0.61
CA GLY A 223 -2.03 -13.90 -2.05
C GLY A 223 -2.19 -12.58 -2.79
N TRP A 224 -2.12 -11.46 -2.10
CA TRP A 224 -2.07 -10.13 -2.72
C TRP A 224 -0.69 -9.84 -3.33
N PRO A 225 -0.62 -8.83 -4.22
CA PRO A 225 0.65 -8.44 -4.83
C PRO A 225 1.62 -7.82 -3.82
N VAL A 226 2.89 -7.86 -4.17
CA VAL A 226 3.98 -7.29 -3.36
C VAL A 226 4.61 -6.14 -4.11
N MET A 227 4.74 -4.99 -3.44
CA MET A 227 5.42 -3.81 -3.98
C MET A 227 6.92 -3.89 -3.74
N MET A 228 7.71 -3.68 -4.78
CA MET A 228 9.15 -3.52 -4.66
C MET A 228 9.58 -2.25 -5.41
N VAL A 229 10.18 -1.32 -4.71
CA VAL A 229 10.65 -0.05 -5.27
C VAL A 229 12.11 0.20 -4.88
N ASP A 230 12.86 0.78 -5.82
CA ASP A 230 14.28 1.11 -5.60
C ASP A 230 15.11 -0.11 -5.14
N SER A 231 15.25 -1.13 -6.00
CA SER A 231 15.93 -2.38 -5.65
C SER A 231 17.15 -2.66 -6.53
N TYR A 232 18.17 -3.29 -5.93
CA TYR A 232 19.43 -3.58 -6.59
C TYR A 232 19.90 -5.03 -6.37
N PHE A 233 20.28 -5.69 -7.46
CA PHE A 233 20.75 -7.08 -7.46
C PHE A 233 22.08 -7.19 -8.21
N GLU A 234 23.09 -7.76 -7.60
CA GLU A 234 24.39 -7.94 -8.24
C GLU A 234 25.08 -9.25 -7.88
N GLY A 235 25.47 -9.99 -8.91
CA GLY A 235 26.36 -11.14 -8.78
C GLY A 235 25.75 -12.39 -8.19
N GLN A 236 24.42 -12.57 -8.29
CA GLN A 236 23.78 -13.84 -7.95
C GLN A 236 24.23 -14.94 -8.91
N ARG A 237 24.40 -16.16 -8.39
CA ARG A 237 24.95 -17.29 -9.16
C ARG A 237 23.88 -17.99 -10.03
N VAL A 238 22.60 -17.87 -9.69
CA VAL A 238 21.48 -18.50 -10.41
C VAL A 238 20.54 -17.46 -11.00
N ALA A 239 19.88 -16.66 -10.17
CA ALA A 239 18.99 -15.59 -10.61
C ALA A 239 18.92 -14.45 -9.60
N ALA A 240 18.62 -13.24 -10.06
CA ALA A 240 18.31 -12.13 -9.15
C ALA A 240 17.07 -12.47 -8.30
N LEU A 241 15.99 -12.89 -8.96
CA LEU A 241 14.74 -13.33 -8.32
C LEU A 241 14.34 -14.70 -8.87
N ARG A 242 14.06 -15.64 -7.98
CA ARG A 242 13.33 -16.85 -8.27
C ARG A 242 11.96 -16.76 -7.65
N CYS A 243 10.91 -17.03 -8.42
CA CYS A 243 9.55 -16.71 -8.00
C CYS A 243 8.52 -17.76 -8.45
N GLN A 244 7.39 -17.75 -7.75
CA GLN A 244 6.28 -18.66 -8.01
C GLN A 244 5.02 -18.03 -7.45
N GLU A 245 4.07 -17.64 -8.31
CA GLU A 245 2.80 -16.99 -7.93
C GLU A 245 2.98 -15.79 -6.97
N SER A 246 4.06 -15.03 -7.16
CA SER A 246 4.47 -14.01 -6.19
C SER A 246 3.72 -12.68 -6.34
N GLY A 247 3.30 -12.35 -7.56
CA GLY A 247 2.57 -11.11 -7.83
C GLY A 247 3.38 -9.84 -7.58
N LEU A 248 4.59 -9.74 -8.15
CA LEU A 248 5.50 -8.62 -7.90
C LEU A 248 5.20 -7.41 -8.79
N ALA A 249 4.96 -6.26 -8.17
CA ALA A 249 4.98 -4.94 -8.82
C ALA A 249 6.32 -4.26 -8.49
N MET A 250 7.11 -3.98 -9.52
CA MET A 250 8.48 -3.51 -9.36
C MET A 250 8.71 -2.21 -10.12
N VAL A 251 9.24 -1.20 -9.43
CA VAL A 251 9.60 0.10 -10.02
C VAL A 251 11.06 0.40 -9.66
N ASN A 252 11.84 0.81 -10.65
CA ASN A 252 13.25 1.17 -10.47
C ASN A 252 14.09 0.00 -9.89
N LEU A 253 14.04 -1.15 -10.57
CA LEU A 253 14.89 -2.30 -10.26
C LEU A 253 16.15 -2.28 -11.13
N TYR A 254 17.31 -2.52 -10.53
CA TYR A 254 18.57 -2.72 -11.25
C TYR A 254 19.14 -4.13 -10.98
N ALA A 255 19.23 -4.94 -12.01
CA ALA A 255 19.89 -6.25 -11.95
C ALA A 255 21.17 -6.27 -12.80
N LYS A 256 22.26 -6.74 -12.21
CA LYS A 256 23.59 -6.69 -12.83
C LYS A 256 24.40 -7.95 -12.57
N ASN A 257 25.12 -8.41 -13.64
CA ASN A 257 26.03 -9.55 -13.55
C ASN A 257 25.34 -10.82 -13.00
N VAL A 258 24.20 -11.19 -13.58
CA VAL A 258 23.39 -12.34 -13.17
C VAL A 258 23.08 -13.27 -14.34
N PRO A 259 22.87 -14.58 -14.12
CA PRO A 259 22.45 -15.49 -15.19
C PRO A 259 21.01 -15.22 -15.67
N ALA A 260 20.08 -14.90 -14.77
CA ALA A 260 18.72 -14.50 -15.09
C ALA A 260 18.27 -13.40 -14.12
N VAL A 261 17.33 -12.54 -14.56
CA VAL A 261 16.70 -11.59 -13.63
C VAL A 261 15.52 -12.24 -12.93
N PHE A 262 14.59 -12.81 -13.69
CA PHE A 262 13.42 -13.53 -13.15
C PHE A 262 13.45 -14.98 -13.62
N ASP A 263 13.41 -15.91 -12.68
CA ASP A 263 13.33 -17.35 -12.90
C ASP A 263 12.04 -17.88 -12.28
N ILE A 264 10.99 -18.06 -13.10
CA ILE A 264 9.72 -18.61 -12.62
C ILE A 264 9.89 -20.11 -12.46
N ASP A 265 9.49 -20.65 -11.31
CA ASP A 265 9.59 -22.07 -10.98
C ASP A 265 8.88 -22.96 -12.01
N PRO A 266 9.43 -24.15 -12.32
CA PRO A 266 8.82 -25.09 -13.26
C PRO A 266 7.35 -25.38 -12.93
N ASN A 267 6.48 -25.29 -13.94
CA ASN A 267 5.03 -25.51 -13.88
C ASN A 267 4.22 -24.46 -13.11
N TYR A 268 4.84 -23.38 -12.63
CA TYR A 268 4.15 -22.26 -12.02
C TYR A 268 3.95 -21.10 -12.99
N CYS A 269 3.10 -20.18 -12.61
CA CYS A 269 2.86 -18.91 -13.27
C CYS A 269 3.29 -17.79 -12.35
N ASP A 270 3.44 -16.57 -12.90
CA ASP A 270 3.61 -15.39 -12.06
C ASP A 270 2.98 -14.14 -12.69
N LYS A 271 2.78 -13.11 -11.88
CA LYS A 271 2.29 -11.80 -12.26
C LYS A 271 3.38 -10.78 -11.95
N LEU A 272 4.18 -10.46 -12.97
CA LEU A 272 5.35 -9.60 -12.84
C LEU A 272 5.10 -8.31 -13.62
N PHE A 273 5.00 -7.21 -12.90
CA PHE A 273 5.00 -5.88 -13.46
C PHE A 273 6.33 -5.20 -13.18
N LEU A 274 6.96 -4.61 -14.19
CA LEU A 274 8.25 -3.93 -14.09
C LEU A 274 8.23 -2.60 -14.85
N GLU A 275 8.60 -1.52 -14.19
CA GLU A 275 8.72 -0.19 -14.83
C GLU A 275 10.03 0.51 -14.47
N ASN A 276 10.56 1.30 -15.42
CA ASN A 276 11.73 2.18 -15.26
C ASN A 276 12.98 1.45 -14.71
N SER A 277 13.31 0.29 -15.25
CA SER A 277 14.29 -0.63 -14.67
C SER A 277 15.48 -0.88 -15.58
N TYR A 278 16.53 -1.52 -15.06
CA TYR A 278 17.83 -1.65 -15.71
C TYR A 278 18.38 -3.07 -15.60
N PHE A 279 18.74 -3.67 -16.74
CA PHE A 279 19.41 -4.96 -16.80
C PHE A 279 20.78 -4.81 -17.44
N GLU A 280 21.83 -5.23 -16.76
CA GLU A 280 23.21 -5.14 -17.27
C GLU A 280 23.95 -6.46 -17.10
N ASN A 281 24.55 -6.97 -18.19
CA ASN A 281 25.34 -8.19 -18.20
C ASN A 281 24.53 -9.41 -17.67
N VAL A 282 23.39 -9.69 -18.29
CA VAL A 282 22.60 -10.89 -18.05
C VAL A 282 23.03 -11.96 -19.03
N SER A 283 23.64 -13.04 -18.55
CA SER A 283 24.28 -14.04 -19.40
C SER A 283 23.31 -15.05 -20.04
N GLY A 284 22.15 -15.24 -19.44
CA GLY A 284 21.03 -16.04 -19.93
C GLY A 284 19.80 -15.18 -20.24
N PRO A 285 18.57 -15.71 -20.11
CA PRO A 285 17.36 -14.94 -20.33
C PRO A 285 17.10 -13.95 -19.18
N ALA A 286 16.60 -12.75 -19.51
CA ALA A 286 16.16 -11.83 -18.47
C ALA A 286 14.97 -12.40 -17.71
N VAL A 287 14.02 -13.04 -18.40
CA VAL A 287 12.91 -13.75 -17.75
C VAL A 287 12.76 -15.16 -18.30
N VAL A 288 12.65 -16.13 -17.39
CA VAL A 288 12.28 -17.52 -17.72
C VAL A 288 10.82 -17.71 -17.42
N ILE A 289 10.01 -17.94 -18.46
CA ILE A 289 8.57 -18.13 -18.35
C ILE A 289 8.26 -19.60 -18.47
N THR A 290 7.71 -20.17 -17.43
CA THR A 290 7.19 -21.53 -17.42
C THR A 290 5.67 -21.50 -17.54
N ASN A 291 5.06 -22.59 -18.01
CA ASN A 291 3.62 -22.65 -18.18
C ASN A 291 3.03 -21.52 -19.08
N GLU A 292 3.76 -21.15 -20.12
CA GLU A 292 3.58 -19.93 -20.93
C GLU A 292 2.20 -19.74 -21.55
N ASN A 293 1.39 -20.79 -21.70
CA ASN A 293 0.05 -20.69 -22.29
C ASN A 293 -1.08 -20.61 -21.25
N ASN A 294 -0.75 -20.19 -20.04
CA ASN A 294 -1.72 -20.07 -18.95
C ASN A 294 -2.00 -18.60 -18.64
N SER A 295 -3.28 -18.20 -18.60
CA SER A 295 -3.71 -16.84 -18.33
C SER A 295 -3.26 -16.28 -16.97
N ASN A 296 -2.84 -17.15 -16.04
CA ASN A 296 -2.21 -16.73 -14.80
C ASN A 296 -0.77 -16.20 -14.97
N ASN A 297 -0.15 -16.39 -16.16
CA ASN A 297 1.08 -15.69 -16.50
C ASN A 297 0.73 -14.30 -17.05
N GLN A 298 1.15 -13.29 -16.31
CA GLN A 298 0.94 -11.88 -16.65
C GLN A 298 2.28 -11.17 -16.46
N ILE A 299 3.05 -11.05 -17.55
CA ILE A 299 4.41 -10.48 -17.49
C ILE A 299 4.42 -9.17 -18.28
N THR A 300 4.55 -8.07 -17.60
CA THR A 300 4.46 -6.73 -18.18
C THR A 300 5.69 -5.90 -17.84
N PHE A 301 6.44 -5.48 -18.85
CA PHE A 301 7.56 -4.56 -18.70
C PHE A 301 7.28 -3.22 -19.39
N ARG A 302 7.69 -2.13 -18.75
CA ARG A 302 7.60 -0.76 -19.29
C ARG A 302 8.92 -0.03 -19.03
N ASN A 303 9.48 0.58 -20.11
CA ASN A 303 10.70 1.39 -19.97
C ASN A 303 11.87 0.66 -19.31
N VAL A 304 12.21 -0.56 -19.78
CA VAL A 304 13.33 -1.34 -19.24
C VAL A 304 14.57 -1.16 -20.15
N TYR A 305 15.65 -0.71 -19.57
CA TYR A 305 16.93 -0.48 -20.24
C TYR A 305 17.85 -1.67 -20.10
N CYS A 306 18.33 -2.18 -21.22
CA CYS A 306 19.15 -3.41 -21.27
C CYS A 306 20.51 -3.15 -21.89
N LYS A 307 21.55 -3.70 -21.27
CA LYS A 307 22.91 -3.70 -21.82
C LYS A 307 23.55 -5.08 -21.65
N ASN A 308 24.02 -5.67 -22.76
CA ASN A 308 24.52 -7.05 -22.78
C ASN A 308 23.48 -8.06 -22.25
N VAL A 309 22.27 -8.01 -22.79
CA VAL A 309 21.14 -8.92 -22.48
C VAL A 309 20.65 -9.52 -23.80
N PRO A 310 21.25 -10.60 -24.30
CA PRO A 310 20.97 -11.12 -25.65
C PRO A 310 19.63 -11.86 -25.73
N THR A 311 19.07 -12.30 -24.62
CA THR A 311 17.78 -13.00 -24.56
C THR A 311 16.87 -12.30 -23.54
N LEU A 312 15.79 -11.70 -24.03
CA LEU A 312 14.84 -11.01 -23.15
C LEU A 312 13.95 -12.01 -22.40
N ALA A 313 13.38 -12.97 -23.11
CA ALA A 313 12.49 -13.98 -22.52
C ALA A 313 12.81 -15.37 -23.07
N LYS A 314 12.66 -16.40 -22.23
CA LYS A 314 12.67 -17.81 -22.61
C LYS A 314 11.38 -18.48 -22.20
N TYR A 315 10.75 -19.20 -23.15
CA TYR A 315 9.51 -19.95 -22.94
C TYR A 315 9.84 -21.44 -22.85
N THR A 316 9.59 -22.05 -21.71
CA THR A 316 10.15 -23.38 -21.43
C THR A 316 9.41 -24.53 -22.09
N ARG A 317 8.07 -24.43 -22.30
CA ARG A 317 7.27 -25.49 -22.94
C ARG A 317 7.52 -25.56 -24.45
N SER A 318 7.47 -24.42 -25.12
CA SER A 318 7.74 -24.33 -26.56
C SER A 318 9.22 -24.42 -26.89
N ASN A 319 10.08 -24.27 -25.89
CA ASN A 319 11.55 -24.14 -26.02
C ASN A 319 11.96 -23.03 -27.00
N THR A 320 11.18 -21.93 -27.03
CA THR A 320 11.47 -20.75 -27.84
C THR A 320 11.99 -19.60 -26.95
N ALA A 321 12.48 -18.53 -27.61
CA ALA A 321 13.00 -17.36 -26.89
C ALA A 321 12.83 -16.08 -27.71
N THR A 322 12.70 -14.96 -27.00
CA THR A 322 12.79 -13.62 -27.57
C THR A 322 14.23 -13.14 -27.52
N HIS A 323 14.94 -13.29 -28.63
CA HIS A 323 16.33 -12.84 -28.79
C HIS A 323 16.39 -11.39 -29.26
N VAL A 324 17.35 -10.63 -28.74
CA VAL A 324 17.60 -9.23 -29.12
C VAL A 324 19.02 -9.07 -29.62
N ALA A 325 19.15 -8.64 -30.87
CA ALA A 325 20.47 -8.51 -31.52
C ALA A 325 21.25 -7.26 -31.07
N HIS A 326 20.59 -6.31 -30.41
CA HIS A 326 21.20 -5.05 -30.00
C HIS A 326 21.94 -5.18 -28.67
N LYS A 327 23.16 -4.66 -28.61
CA LYS A 327 23.98 -4.66 -27.40
C LYS A 327 23.39 -3.78 -26.29
N ILE A 328 22.81 -2.63 -26.67
CA ILE A 328 22.15 -1.70 -25.76
C ILE A 328 20.80 -1.36 -26.38
N TYR A 329 19.75 -1.53 -25.61
CA TYR A 329 18.40 -1.29 -26.09
C TYR A 329 17.44 -0.93 -24.94
N LYS A 330 16.31 -0.36 -25.30
CA LYS A 330 15.19 -0.11 -24.42
C LYS A 330 14.01 -1.01 -24.81
N VAL A 331 13.48 -1.75 -23.89
CA VAL A 331 12.16 -2.37 -23.97
C VAL A 331 11.16 -1.29 -23.60
N LYS A 332 10.48 -0.72 -24.60
CA LYS A 332 9.39 0.26 -24.36
C LYS A 332 8.21 -0.43 -23.70
N SER A 333 7.85 -1.59 -24.27
CA SER A 333 6.84 -2.47 -23.71
C SER A 333 7.14 -3.94 -24.02
N TYR A 334 6.79 -4.79 -23.10
CA TYR A 334 6.69 -6.24 -23.22
C TYR A 334 5.44 -6.68 -22.47
N ASP A 335 4.52 -7.33 -23.16
CA ASP A 335 3.28 -7.86 -22.58
C ASP A 335 3.14 -9.33 -22.97
N HIS A 336 3.01 -10.20 -21.98
CA HIS A 336 2.79 -11.63 -22.18
C HIS A 336 1.63 -12.09 -21.32
N GLY A 337 0.63 -12.67 -21.94
CA GLY A 337 -0.57 -13.19 -21.31
C GLY A 337 -1.86 -12.87 -22.07
N LEU A 338 -2.99 -12.96 -21.39
CA LEU A 338 -4.29 -12.65 -21.98
C LEU A 338 -4.49 -11.13 -22.07
N GLN A 339 -4.81 -10.60 -23.25
CA GLN A 339 -4.83 -9.16 -23.54
C GLN A 339 -6.11 -8.74 -24.26
N MET A 340 -6.52 -7.51 -24.00
CA MET A 340 -7.62 -6.82 -24.68
C MET A 340 -7.23 -5.35 -24.89
N ASP A 341 -6.99 -4.95 -26.14
CA ASP A 341 -6.70 -3.57 -26.50
C ASP A 341 -7.95 -2.71 -26.69
N ASN A 342 -9.10 -3.35 -26.73
CA ASN A 342 -10.39 -2.75 -26.86
C ASN A 342 -11.43 -3.61 -26.12
N MET A 343 -12.31 -2.99 -25.37
CA MET A 343 -13.30 -3.70 -24.54
C MET A 343 -14.37 -4.46 -25.36
N VAL A 344 -14.53 -4.19 -26.66
CA VAL A 344 -15.49 -4.87 -27.52
C VAL A 344 -14.91 -6.09 -28.22
N ASP A 345 -13.60 -6.28 -28.18
CA ASP A 345 -12.91 -7.39 -28.82
C ASP A 345 -12.86 -8.62 -27.92
N MET A 346 -12.61 -9.78 -28.50
CA MET A 346 -12.32 -10.98 -27.73
C MET A 346 -10.90 -10.92 -27.18
N PRO A 347 -10.66 -11.39 -25.95
CA PRO A 347 -9.31 -11.44 -25.39
C PRO A 347 -8.44 -12.42 -26.19
N GLU A 348 -7.21 -12.01 -26.47
CA GLU A 348 -6.21 -12.81 -27.17
C GLU A 348 -5.02 -13.13 -26.25
N TYR A 349 -4.54 -14.37 -26.31
CA TYR A 349 -3.34 -14.78 -25.55
C TYR A 349 -2.11 -14.62 -26.45
N GLU A 350 -1.30 -13.63 -26.17
CA GLU A 350 -0.18 -13.26 -27.02
C GLU A 350 1.03 -12.72 -26.26
N THR A 351 2.10 -12.50 -27.02
CA THR A 351 3.29 -11.78 -26.57
C THR A 351 3.56 -10.61 -27.49
N LEU A 352 3.41 -9.40 -26.97
CA LEU A 352 3.71 -8.16 -27.67
C LEU A 352 5.03 -7.57 -27.18
N VAL A 353 5.92 -7.19 -28.09
CA VAL A 353 7.26 -6.69 -27.77
C VAL A 353 7.58 -5.47 -28.61
N ASP A 354 7.82 -4.34 -27.94
CA ASP A 354 8.32 -3.11 -28.58
C ASP A 354 9.71 -2.76 -28.00
N ILE A 355 10.73 -2.89 -28.85
CA ILE A 355 12.13 -2.67 -28.49
C ILE A 355 12.73 -1.63 -29.42
N GLU A 356 13.47 -0.68 -28.83
CA GLU A 356 14.26 0.27 -29.60
C GLU A 356 15.76 0.17 -29.26
N PRO A 357 16.64 0.17 -30.25
CA PRO A 357 18.07 0.27 -30.01
C PRO A 357 18.42 1.67 -29.49
N ILE A 358 19.30 1.75 -28.48
CA ILE A 358 19.80 3.01 -27.97
C ILE A 358 21.34 3.01 -27.98
N GLN A 359 21.97 4.17 -28.09
CA GLN A 359 23.42 4.27 -28.16
C GLN A 359 24.11 4.12 -26.81
N LYS A 360 23.46 4.56 -25.75
CA LYS A 360 24.02 4.58 -24.38
C LYS A 360 22.93 4.29 -23.37
N MET A 361 23.24 3.45 -22.39
CA MET A 361 22.37 3.23 -21.25
C MET A 361 22.25 4.52 -20.44
N PRO A 362 21.03 4.98 -20.11
CA PRO A 362 20.87 6.13 -19.24
C PRO A 362 21.41 5.84 -17.83
N VAL A 363 21.67 6.90 -17.11
CA VAL A 363 22.01 6.79 -15.68
C VAL A 363 20.77 6.33 -14.93
N ALA A 364 20.93 5.32 -14.11
CA ALA A 364 19.82 4.83 -13.29
C ALA A 364 19.34 5.92 -12.32
N GLN A 365 18.04 5.98 -12.12
CA GLN A 365 17.48 6.85 -11.08
C GLN A 365 17.95 6.34 -9.70
N LEU A 366 18.27 7.28 -8.81
CA LEU A 366 18.74 6.90 -7.48
C LEU A 366 17.60 6.42 -6.59
N MET A 367 16.46 7.09 -6.66
CA MET A 367 15.26 6.77 -5.88
C MET A 367 14.02 7.32 -6.58
N ASP A 368 12.93 6.58 -6.51
CA ASP A 368 11.62 7.01 -7.00
C ASP A 368 10.70 7.52 -5.87
N ILE A 369 11.03 7.22 -4.62
CA ILE A 369 10.27 7.60 -3.43
C ILE A 369 10.82 8.91 -2.84
N PRO A 370 9.95 9.88 -2.44
CA PRO A 370 10.40 11.10 -1.79
C PRO A 370 11.17 10.85 -0.50
N ALA A 371 12.32 11.49 -0.36
CA ALA A 371 13.14 11.38 0.85
C ALA A 371 12.52 12.16 2.02
N LEU A 372 12.67 11.63 3.23
CA LEU A 372 12.34 12.35 4.46
C LEU A 372 13.29 13.55 4.64
N PRO A 373 12.83 14.65 5.29
CA PRO A 373 13.69 15.78 5.61
C PRO A 373 14.84 15.35 6.53
N ALA A 374 15.94 16.10 6.48
CA ALA A 374 17.11 15.81 7.31
C ALA A 374 16.73 15.72 8.80
N MET A 375 17.08 14.62 9.45
CA MET A 375 16.67 14.33 10.83
C MET A 375 17.08 15.43 11.84
N ALA A 376 18.17 16.15 11.57
CA ALA A 376 18.62 17.27 12.40
C ALA A 376 17.63 18.45 12.44
N THR A 377 16.67 18.49 11.51
CA THR A 377 15.63 19.52 11.46
C THR A 377 14.32 19.08 12.14
N TRP A 378 14.26 17.87 12.66
CA TRP A 378 13.05 17.35 13.31
C TRP A 378 12.90 17.92 14.70
N VAL A 379 11.70 18.37 15.03
CA VAL A 379 11.31 18.80 16.40
C VAL A 379 10.42 17.73 17.00
N ASN A 380 10.69 17.39 18.25
CA ASN A 380 9.90 16.38 18.94
C ASN A 380 8.59 16.98 19.46
N LEU A 381 7.46 16.39 19.07
CA LEU A 381 6.14 16.85 19.48
C LEU A 381 5.95 16.93 21.00
N ARG A 382 6.62 16.06 21.76
CA ARG A 382 6.58 16.07 23.24
C ARG A 382 7.11 17.38 23.85
N GLU A 383 7.98 18.08 23.16
CA GLU A 383 8.53 19.38 23.60
C GLU A 383 7.48 20.51 23.61
N PHE A 384 6.35 20.32 22.92
CA PHE A 384 5.20 21.21 22.90
C PHE A 384 4.12 20.84 23.91
N GLY A 385 4.39 19.85 24.76
CA GLY A 385 3.49 19.42 25.82
C GLY A 385 2.48 18.36 25.43
N ALA A 386 2.51 17.89 24.19
CA ALA A 386 1.67 16.75 23.78
C ALA A 386 1.99 15.51 24.61
N LYS A 387 0.95 14.86 25.14
CA LYS A 387 1.08 13.70 26.03
C LYS A 387 1.06 12.37 25.32
N GLY A 388 0.17 12.20 24.33
CA GLY A 388 -0.02 10.93 23.64
C GLY A 388 -0.38 9.77 24.56
N ASP A 389 -1.07 10.07 25.65
CA ASP A 389 -1.52 9.11 26.67
C ASP A 389 -2.89 8.50 26.33
N GLY A 390 -3.56 9.03 25.31
CA GLY A 390 -4.89 8.63 24.86
C GLY A 390 -6.02 9.32 25.61
N GLU A 391 -5.73 10.17 26.59
CA GLU A 391 -6.70 10.82 27.47
C GLU A 391 -6.63 12.36 27.38
N THR A 392 -5.43 12.93 27.41
CA THR A 392 -5.19 14.37 27.31
C THR A 392 -5.56 14.87 25.91
N ASP A 393 -6.24 16.00 25.82
CA ASP A 393 -6.48 16.69 24.56
C ASP A 393 -5.19 17.35 24.06
N ASP A 394 -4.58 16.72 23.06
CA ASP A 394 -3.30 17.15 22.47
C ASP A 394 -3.48 18.10 21.27
N THR A 395 -4.72 18.45 20.92
CA THR A 395 -5.04 19.25 19.71
C THR A 395 -4.23 20.53 19.64
N LYS A 396 -4.25 21.29 20.72
CA LYS A 396 -3.55 22.59 20.77
C LYS A 396 -2.04 22.42 20.68
N ALA A 397 -1.47 21.47 21.40
CA ALA A 397 -0.02 21.21 21.39
C ALA A 397 0.48 20.78 20.00
N ILE A 398 -0.30 19.93 19.31
CA ILE A 398 0.03 19.50 17.96
C ILE A 398 -0.08 20.67 16.97
N GLN A 399 -1.16 21.47 17.06
CA GLN A 399 -1.34 22.60 16.15
C GLN A 399 -0.27 23.68 16.36
N GLU A 400 0.10 23.98 17.61
CA GLU A 400 1.20 24.91 17.92
C GLU A 400 2.55 24.44 17.35
N ALA A 401 2.81 23.13 17.38
CA ALA A 401 4.01 22.57 16.75
C ALA A 401 3.96 22.75 15.22
N ILE A 402 2.80 22.46 14.59
CA ILE A 402 2.58 22.64 13.16
C ILE A 402 2.76 24.12 12.78
N ASP A 403 2.18 25.03 13.53
CA ASP A 403 2.23 26.46 13.22
C ASP A 403 3.66 27.02 13.26
N LYS A 404 4.50 26.46 14.11
CA LYS A 404 5.83 26.97 14.40
C LYS A 404 6.95 26.28 13.59
N TYR A 405 6.82 25.01 13.27
CA TYR A 405 7.85 24.20 12.60
C TYR A 405 7.31 23.43 11.42
N ASP A 406 8.21 23.05 10.51
CA ASP A 406 7.85 22.30 9.31
C ASP A 406 8.03 20.80 9.50
N ASN A 407 9.08 20.36 10.19
CA ASN A 407 9.42 18.94 10.35
C ASN A 407 9.21 18.49 11.80
N ILE A 408 8.12 17.77 12.04
CA ILE A 408 7.68 17.38 13.39
C ILE A 408 7.78 15.86 13.53
N TYR A 409 8.64 15.42 14.43
CA TYR A 409 8.67 14.03 14.86
C TYR A 409 7.57 13.78 15.89
N VAL A 410 6.74 12.79 15.60
CA VAL A 410 5.63 12.34 16.45
C VAL A 410 6.02 10.99 17.08
N PRO A 411 6.57 10.98 18.30
CA PRO A 411 6.93 9.73 18.99
C PRO A 411 5.74 8.82 19.20
N GLN A 412 5.99 7.56 19.54
CA GLN A 412 4.92 6.62 19.88
C GLN A 412 4.05 7.20 21.01
N GLY A 413 2.75 7.09 20.83
CA GLY A 413 1.70 7.61 21.70
C GLY A 413 0.36 7.66 20.96
N TRP A 414 -0.72 7.65 21.73
CA TRP A 414 -2.07 7.84 21.20
C TRP A 414 -2.54 9.24 21.55
N TYR A 415 -2.44 10.16 20.59
CA TYR A 415 -2.73 11.58 20.76
C TYR A 415 -4.21 11.82 20.50
N ARG A 416 -4.96 12.11 21.58
CA ARG A 416 -6.37 12.48 21.47
C ARG A 416 -6.48 13.88 20.89
N ILE A 417 -7.34 14.06 19.90
CA ILE A 417 -7.63 15.35 19.29
C ILE A 417 -9.15 15.62 19.30
N THR A 418 -9.53 16.89 19.29
CA THR A 418 -10.94 17.33 19.35
C THR A 418 -11.32 18.28 18.23
N GLU A 419 -10.35 18.72 17.44
CA GLU A 419 -10.50 19.59 16.28
C GLU A 419 -9.60 19.17 15.11
N THR A 420 -9.84 19.74 13.92
CA THR A 420 -9.01 19.50 12.72
C THR A 420 -7.59 20.00 12.95
N LEU A 421 -6.62 19.16 12.65
CA LEU A 421 -5.21 19.56 12.53
C LEU A 421 -4.96 20.05 11.13
N LYS A 422 -4.53 21.30 10.99
CA LYS A 422 -4.28 21.97 9.70
C LYS A 422 -2.80 22.07 9.43
N MET A 423 -2.33 21.40 8.38
CA MET A 423 -0.93 21.45 7.96
C MET A 423 -0.66 22.73 7.17
N LYS A 424 0.48 23.38 7.42
CA LYS A 424 1.03 24.44 6.56
C LYS A 424 1.59 23.84 5.26
N PRO A 425 1.90 24.66 4.23
CA PRO A 425 2.39 24.15 2.94
C PRO A 425 3.61 23.22 3.04
N ASP A 426 4.50 23.44 4.01
CA ASP A 426 5.72 22.67 4.18
C ASP A 426 5.71 21.72 5.38
N THR A 427 4.58 21.50 6.01
CA THR A 427 4.48 20.62 7.20
C THR A 427 4.74 19.17 6.84
N LYS A 428 5.62 18.53 7.64
CA LYS A 428 5.89 17.09 7.62
C LYS A 428 5.67 16.52 9.02
N LEU A 429 4.70 15.62 9.15
CA LEU A 429 4.41 14.88 10.36
C LEU A 429 5.00 13.48 10.23
N ILE A 430 5.96 13.14 11.09
CA ILE A 430 6.79 11.94 10.94
C ILE A 430 6.69 11.08 12.19
N GLY A 431 5.97 9.96 12.09
CA GLY A 431 6.01 8.83 13.02
C GLY A 431 6.81 7.68 12.42
N LEU A 432 7.04 6.64 13.22
CA LEU A 432 7.80 5.44 12.79
C LEU A 432 7.06 4.12 13.05
N HIS A 433 5.81 4.18 13.50
CA HIS A 433 4.98 3.00 13.73
C HIS A 433 3.49 3.39 13.77
N PRO A 434 2.69 3.13 12.73
CA PRO A 434 1.35 3.73 12.58
C PRO A 434 0.32 3.24 13.59
N PHE A 435 0.54 2.09 14.22
CA PHE A 435 -0.31 1.66 15.33
C PHE A 435 0.19 2.17 16.68
N GLY A 436 1.49 2.30 16.85
CA GLY A 436 2.13 2.86 18.05
C GLY A 436 1.94 4.38 18.17
N THR A 437 1.84 5.07 17.02
CA THR A 437 1.66 6.52 16.93
C THR A 437 0.31 6.81 16.28
N GLN A 438 -0.68 7.31 17.03
CA GLN A 438 -2.02 7.58 16.49
C GLN A 438 -2.51 8.97 16.85
N PHE A 439 -3.16 9.63 15.89
CA PHE A 439 -4.14 10.68 16.15
C PHE A 439 -5.51 10.04 16.27
N ARG A 440 -6.26 10.36 17.33
CA ARG A 440 -7.54 9.72 17.58
C ARG A 440 -8.61 10.71 18.05
N LEU A 441 -9.84 10.50 17.59
CA LEU A 441 -11.04 11.08 18.18
C LEU A 441 -11.61 10.13 19.23
N ASP A 442 -12.22 10.68 20.25
CA ASP A 442 -13.18 9.93 21.08
C ASP A 442 -14.48 9.72 20.32
N GLU A 443 -15.30 8.78 20.77
CA GLU A 443 -16.67 8.65 20.26
C GLU A 443 -17.47 9.93 20.49
N SER A 444 -18.27 10.31 19.51
CA SER A 444 -19.11 11.50 19.57
C SER A 444 -18.37 12.81 19.88
N THR A 445 -17.15 12.97 19.36
CA THR A 445 -16.40 14.21 19.50
C THR A 445 -17.19 15.38 18.89
N ALA A 446 -17.53 16.38 19.69
CA ALA A 446 -18.50 17.43 19.34
C ALA A 446 -18.27 18.11 17.98
N ALA A 447 -17.03 18.37 17.60
CA ALA A 447 -16.70 18.99 16.32
C ALA A 447 -16.90 18.09 15.09
N PHE A 448 -16.96 16.78 15.28
CA PHE A 448 -17.06 15.77 14.21
C PHE A 448 -18.38 15.00 14.23
N SER A 449 -19.14 15.12 15.29
CA SER A 449 -20.46 14.52 15.42
C SER A 449 -21.55 15.44 14.84
N GLY A 450 -22.78 14.97 14.87
CA GLY A 450 -23.92 15.72 14.38
C GLY A 450 -24.07 15.69 12.86
N PHE A 451 -25.01 16.45 12.35
CA PHE A 451 -25.33 16.55 10.94
C PHE A 451 -24.50 17.66 10.27
N GLY A 452 -24.03 17.45 9.06
CA GLY A 452 -23.30 18.47 8.31
C GLY A 452 -22.28 17.91 7.29
N GLY A 453 -21.59 18.79 6.62
CA GLY A 453 -20.58 18.42 5.62
C GLY A 453 -19.34 17.75 6.22
N PRO A 454 -18.48 17.16 5.38
CA PRO A 454 -17.28 16.44 5.82
C PRO A 454 -16.33 17.35 6.59
N LYS A 455 -15.74 16.83 7.65
CA LYS A 455 -14.74 17.50 8.47
C LYS A 455 -13.55 16.56 8.69
N ALA A 456 -12.37 16.99 8.25
CA ALA A 456 -11.18 16.16 8.33
C ALA A 456 -10.52 16.22 9.72
N MET A 457 -9.98 15.10 10.19
CA MET A 457 -9.09 15.10 11.36
C MET A 457 -7.76 15.76 11.05
N VAL A 458 -7.18 15.42 9.89
CA VAL A 458 -5.95 16.05 9.38
C VAL A 458 -6.25 16.60 7.99
N GLU A 459 -5.90 17.86 7.79
CA GLU A 459 -6.09 18.56 6.53
C GLU A 459 -4.75 19.07 6.02
N SER A 460 -4.35 18.60 4.83
CA SER A 460 -3.15 19.12 4.17
C SER A 460 -3.40 20.53 3.63
N SER A 461 -2.33 21.29 3.44
CA SER A 461 -2.43 22.57 2.74
C SER A 461 -2.73 22.35 1.26
N GLU A 462 -3.59 23.19 0.69
CA GLU A 462 -3.84 23.18 -0.74
C GLU A 462 -2.57 23.57 -1.51
N GLY A 463 -2.14 22.69 -2.45
CA GLY A 463 -0.90 22.86 -3.21
C GLY A 463 0.40 22.78 -2.40
N GLY A 464 0.35 22.40 -1.12
CA GLY A 464 1.53 22.25 -0.27
C GLY A 464 2.34 20.98 -0.55
N ALA A 465 3.62 20.99 -0.17
CA ALA A 465 4.51 19.81 -0.23
C ALA A 465 4.51 19.06 1.10
N ASN A 466 3.35 18.59 1.51
CA ASN A 466 3.14 17.96 2.81
C ASN A 466 3.66 16.52 2.88
N MET A 467 4.04 16.09 4.09
CA MET A 467 4.28 14.68 4.37
C MET A 467 3.50 14.21 5.61
N LEU A 468 2.94 13.01 5.53
CA LEU A 468 2.31 12.30 6.65
C LEU A 468 2.85 10.87 6.65
N VAL A 469 3.67 10.52 7.64
CA VAL A 469 4.45 9.27 7.64
C VAL A 469 4.33 8.55 8.98
N GLY A 470 4.09 7.22 8.94
CA GLY A 470 4.15 6.34 10.12
C GLY A 470 3.14 6.66 11.22
N ILE A 471 1.97 7.19 10.87
CA ILE A 471 0.94 7.66 11.81
C ILE A 471 -0.38 6.95 11.53
N GLY A 472 -1.05 6.52 12.60
CA GLY A 472 -2.41 6.01 12.57
C GLY A 472 -3.45 7.12 12.71
N ILE A 473 -4.55 7.00 11.97
CA ILE A 473 -5.66 7.93 12.01
C ILE A 473 -6.90 7.18 12.48
N ASN A 474 -7.42 7.53 13.65
CA ASN A 474 -8.55 6.86 14.28
C ASN A 474 -9.72 7.84 14.44
N THR A 475 -10.72 7.72 13.60
CA THR A 475 -11.86 8.62 13.57
C THR A 475 -12.87 8.42 14.71
N GLY A 476 -12.71 7.38 15.54
CA GLY A 476 -13.69 7.05 16.58
C GLY A 476 -15.08 6.76 16.05
N GLY A 477 -15.96 6.20 16.90
CA GLY A 477 -17.37 5.97 16.55
C GLY A 477 -18.24 7.22 16.67
N TYR A 478 -19.38 7.23 16.00
CA TYR A 478 -20.41 8.29 16.07
C TYR A 478 -19.94 9.70 15.71
N ASN A 479 -18.88 9.80 14.93
CA ASN A 479 -18.33 11.04 14.38
C ASN A 479 -18.74 11.17 12.91
N TYR A 480 -20.03 11.40 12.67
CA TYR A 480 -20.67 11.31 11.34
C TYR A 480 -20.08 12.22 10.26
N ARG A 481 -19.47 13.32 10.68
CA ARG A 481 -18.85 14.27 9.79
C ARG A 481 -17.37 13.94 9.49
N ALA A 482 -16.82 12.93 10.18
CA ALA A 482 -15.40 12.65 10.11
C ALA A 482 -14.97 12.20 8.72
N VAL A 483 -13.84 12.78 8.32
CA VAL A 483 -12.91 12.31 7.29
C VAL A 483 -11.59 12.07 7.99
N GLY A 484 -10.94 10.95 7.75
CA GLY A 484 -9.64 10.70 8.39
C GLY A 484 -8.60 11.73 7.97
N VAL A 485 -8.29 11.76 6.67
CA VAL A 485 -7.38 12.75 6.09
C VAL A 485 -8.01 13.37 4.84
N LYS A 486 -8.03 14.69 4.76
CA LYS A 486 -8.30 15.44 3.54
C LYS A 486 -6.98 15.91 2.94
N TRP A 487 -6.69 15.43 1.74
CA TRP A 487 -5.39 15.64 1.08
C TRP A 487 -5.55 16.49 -0.17
N MET A 488 -4.98 17.70 -0.13
CA MET A 488 -5.03 18.70 -1.20
C MET A 488 -3.61 19.12 -1.62
N ALA A 489 -2.60 18.38 -1.16
CA ALA A 489 -1.21 18.69 -1.39
C ALA A 489 -0.78 18.38 -2.83
N ASN A 490 0.31 18.96 -3.30
CA ASN A 490 0.80 18.90 -4.68
C ASN A 490 1.50 17.56 -5.01
N ALA A 491 2.08 17.47 -6.22
CA ALA A 491 2.76 16.27 -6.72
C ALA A 491 4.04 15.89 -5.95
N ASP A 492 4.64 16.83 -5.21
CA ASP A 492 5.85 16.58 -4.41
C ASP A 492 5.53 16.11 -2.98
N SER A 493 4.26 15.97 -2.66
CA SER A 493 3.79 15.53 -1.35
C SER A 493 3.92 14.01 -1.17
N TYR A 494 3.96 13.57 0.09
CA TYR A 494 4.20 12.16 0.42
C TYR A 494 3.38 11.68 1.61
N MET A 495 2.66 10.59 1.41
CA MET A 495 1.99 9.86 2.49
C MET A 495 2.53 8.43 2.52
N ASN A 496 3.04 7.99 3.68
CA ASN A 496 3.65 6.67 3.79
C ASN A 496 3.37 6.01 5.14
N ASP A 497 3.10 4.71 5.11
CA ASP A 497 2.89 3.92 6.33
C ASP A 497 1.79 4.54 7.22
N VAL A 498 0.66 4.89 6.57
CA VAL A 498 -0.49 5.50 7.26
C VAL A 498 -1.62 4.48 7.38
N LYS A 499 -1.94 4.15 8.64
CA LYS A 499 -3.05 3.25 8.98
C LYS A 499 -4.30 4.06 9.32
N PHE A 500 -5.36 3.86 8.58
CA PHE A 500 -6.70 4.27 9.01
C PHE A 500 -7.25 3.20 9.95
N VAL A 501 -7.34 3.54 11.23
CA VAL A 501 -7.61 2.58 12.30
C VAL A 501 -9.09 2.22 12.32
N GLY A 502 -9.36 0.92 12.21
CA GLY A 502 -10.70 0.36 12.25
C GLY A 502 -10.71 -0.97 13.00
N GLY A 503 -11.69 -1.82 12.72
CA GLY A 503 -11.80 -3.12 13.39
C GLY A 503 -10.72 -4.10 13.02
N HIS A 504 -10.25 -4.10 11.77
CA HIS A 504 -9.20 -5.00 11.29
C HIS A 504 -7.80 -4.42 11.50
N GLY A 505 -6.86 -5.29 11.92
CA GLY A 505 -5.48 -4.86 12.23
C GLY A 505 -5.32 -4.11 13.56
N GLY A 506 -6.35 -4.05 14.40
CA GLY A 506 -6.23 -3.46 15.72
C GLY A 506 -5.41 -4.35 16.68
N LEU A 507 -4.60 -3.73 17.54
CA LEU A 507 -3.81 -4.39 18.56
C LEU A 507 -4.18 -3.85 19.94
N TRP A 508 -4.07 -4.71 20.94
CA TRP A 508 -4.31 -4.28 22.31
C TRP A 508 -3.01 -3.71 22.93
N LYS A 509 -3.18 -2.74 23.83
CA LYS A 509 -2.07 -2.18 24.63
C LYS A 509 -2.09 -2.84 26.00
N PRO A 510 -1.00 -3.46 26.47
CA PRO A 510 -0.96 -4.07 27.80
C PRO A 510 -1.27 -3.07 28.90
N LYS A 511 -2.12 -3.46 29.84
CA LYS A 511 -2.39 -2.68 31.05
C LYS A 511 -1.95 -3.49 32.26
N PRO A 512 -1.32 -2.89 33.27
CA PRO A 512 -0.91 -3.60 34.49
C PRO A 512 -2.11 -4.31 35.14
N GLY A 513 -1.97 -5.61 35.41
CA GLY A 513 -3.01 -6.41 36.05
C GLY A 513 -4.19 -6.82 35.20
N VAL A 514 -4.16 -6.54 33.90
CA VAL A 514 -5.19 -6.98 32.96
C VAL A 514 -4.61 -8.09 32.08
N GLU A 515 -5.26 -9.27 32.14
CA GLU A 515 -4.94 -10.36 31.21
C GLU A 515 -5.30 -9.98 29.77
N GLU A 516 -4.57 -10.54 28.81
CA GLU A 516 -4.84 -10.37 27.40
C GLU A 516 -6.31 -10.72 27.11
N PRO A 517 -7.09 -9.82 26.48
CA PRO A 517 -8.46 -10.12 26.12
C PRO A 517 -8.49 -11.34 25.21
N ARG A 518 -9.27 -12.34 25.53
CA ARG A 518 -9.50 -13.52 24.70
C ARG A 518 -10.21 -13.05 23.43
N GLY A 519 -9.49 -12.99 22.34
CA GLY A 519 -10.03 -12.58 21.05
C GLY A 519 -8.97 -11.89 20.20
N ARG A 520 -9.11 -12.05 18.90
CA ARG A 520 -8.13 -11.62 17.90
C ARG A 520 -7.80 -10.14 17.89
N TRP A 521 -8.66 -9.30 18.52
CA TRP A 521 -8.61 -7.87 18.34
C TRP A 521 -9.14 -7.15 19.58
N ASN A 522 -8.34 -6.34 20.19
CA ASN A 522 -8.87 -5.23 20.97
C ASN A 522 -9.36 -4.20 19.96
N ARG A 523 -10.60 -4.31 19.56
CA ARG A 523 -11.23 -3.43 18.58
C ARG A 523 -11.67 -2.17 19.31
N PRO A 524 -10.90 -1.08 19.25
CA PRO A 524 -11.42 0.16 19.79
C PRO A 524 -12.62 0.55 18.98
N ALA A 525 -13.72 0.73 19.65
CA ALA A 525 -14.89 1.43 19.18
C ALA A 525 -15.65 0.82 17.99
N ARG A 526 -15.23 -0.31 17.43
CA ARG A 526 -16.01 -0.95 16.39
C ARG A 526 -16.81 -2.10 16.96
N ILE A 527 -18.10 -2.01 16.83
CA ILE A 527 -19.06 -2.99 17.33
C ILE A 527 -19.32 -4.10 16.31
N SER A 528 -18.47 -4.38 15.38
CA SER A 528 -18.56 -5.61 14.62
C SER A 528 -17.89 -6.74 15.39
N SER A 529 -18.59 -7.36 16.26
CA SER A 529 -18.22 -8.65 16.84
C SER A 529 -18.99 -9.75 16.12
N PRO A 530 -18.58 -11.03 16.26
CA PRO A 530 -19.42 -12.15 15.87
C PRO A 530 -20.83 -12.09 16.48
N ASP A 531 -20.94 -11.43 17.62
CA ASP A 531 -22.16 -11.32 18.39
C ASP A 531 -23.01 -10.09 17.98
N ASN A 532 -22.44 -9.16 17.22
CA ASN A 532 -23.14 -8.02 16.67
C ASN A 532 -22.73 -7.81 15.21
N PRO A 533 -23.17 -8.64 14.28
CA PRO A 533 -22.92 -8.48 12.88
C PRO A 533 -23.73 -7.31 12.33
N VAL A 534 -23.07 -6.21 12.05
CA VAL A 534 -23.66 -4.96 11.53
C VAL A 534 -24.53 -5.22 10.30
N ALA A 535 -24.01 -6.00 9.37
CA ALA A 535 -24.72 -6.34 8.14
C ALA A 535 -25.98 -7.16 8.36
N ALA A 536 -26.03 -7.97 9.43
CA ALA A 536 -27.19 -8.82 9.71
C ALA A 536 -28.27 -8.15 10.58
N SER A 537 -27.89 -7.20 11.43
CA SER A 537 -28.82 -6.58 12.37
C SER A 537 -29.35 -5.22 11.93
N GLY A 538 -28.63 -4.53 11.07
CA GLY A 538 -28.96 -3.12 10.74
C GLY A 538 -28.95 -2.20 11.95
N MET A 539 -28.42 -2.65 13.08
CA MET A 539 -28.55 -1.96 14.37
C MET A 539 -27.31 -1.18 14.80
N ASP A 540 -26.16 -1.41 14.18
CA ASP A 540 -24.97 -0.61 14.48
C ASP A 540 -24.76 0.50 13.46
N LEU A 541 -25.26 1.67 13.78
CA LEU A 541 -25.17 2.86 12.93
C LEU A 541 -23.80 3.56 13.02
N ALA A 542 -22.91 3.15 13.88
CA ALA A 542 -21.53 3.65 13.86
C ALA A 542 -20.78 3.18 12.62
N TRP A 543 -21.23 2.06 12.05
CA TRP A 543 -20.70 1.49 10.82
C TRP A 543 -21.25 2.19 9.59
N ASP A 544 -20.41 2.46 8.58
CA ASP A 544 -20.86 3.09 7.33
C ASP A 544 -21.63 4.41 7.51
N ASN A 545 -21.23 5.23 8.45
CA ASN A 545 -21.88 6.52 8.64
C ASN A 545 -20.94 7.71 8.83
N GLN A 546 -19.70 7.53 8.53
CA GLN A 546 -18.71 8.60 8.35
C GLN A 546 -18.42 8.80 6.87
N TYR A 547 -17.83 9.94 6.52
CA TYR A 547 -17.54 10.23 5.12
C TYR A 547 -16.47 9.30 4.54
N TRP A 548 -15.19 9.60 4.63
CA TRP A 548 -14.13 8.86 3.95
C TRP A 548 -12.92 8.69 4.85
N SER A 549 -12.19 7.59 4.69
CA SER A 549 -10.93 7.43 5.42
C SER A 549 -9.87 8.35 4.86
N LEU A 550 -9.54 8.22 3.57
CA LEU A 550 -8.66 9.12 2.85
C LEU A 550 -9.41 9.81 1.71
N TRP A 551 -9.45 11.13 1.74
CA TRP A 551 -10.06 11.96 0.72
C TRP A 551 -9.03 12.85 0.03
N VAL A 552 -8.70 12.53 -1.23
CA VAL A 552 -7.84 13.36 -2.09
C VAL A 552 -8.72 14.23 -2.96
N THR A 553 -8.57 15.55 -2.87
CA THR A 553 -9.45 16.51 -3.55
C THR A 553 -8.75 17.83 -3.83
N ASN A 554 -9.43 18.78 -4.47
CA ASN A 554 -8.92 20.13 -4.76
C ASN A 554 -7.54 20.10 -5.43
N ASN A 555 -7.43 19.31 -6.51
CA ASN A 555 -6.14 19.05 -7.19
C ASN A 555 -5.05 18.46 -6.29
N GLY A 556 -5.42 17.71 -5.27
CA GLY A 556 -4.46 16.91 -4.48
C GLY A 556 -3.84 15.79 -5.30
N GLY A 557 -2.58 15.48 -5.00
CA GLY A 557 -1.82 14.41 -5.66
C GLY A 557 -0.61 13.99 -4.82
N GLY A 558 0.46 13.58 -5.48
CA GLY A 558 1.71 13.17 -4.81
C GLY A 558 1.91 11.67 -4.73
N THR A 559 2.74 11.24 -3.82
CA THR A 559 3.10 9.82 -3.64
C THR A 559 2.43 9.27 -2.40
N PHE A 560 1.72 8.14 -2.57
CA PHE A 560 1.04 7.40 -1.50
C PHE A 560 1.64 5.99 -1.45
N LYS A 561 2.20 5.63 -0.30
CA LYS A 561 2.90 4.34 -0.14
C LYS A 561 2.51 3.67 1.18
N ASP A 562 2.27 2.36 1.14
CA ASP A 562 1.86 1.56 2.30
C ASP A 562 0.70 2.19 3.10
N ILE A 563 -0.42 2.40 2.42
CA ILE A 563 -1.65 2.92 3.00
C ILE A 563 -2.62 1.76 3.24
N TRP A 564 -3.17 1.69 4.42
CA TRP A 564 -4.13 0.66 4.77
C TRP A 564 -5.35 1.22 5.47
N THR A 565 -6.51 0.96 4.89
CA THR A 565 -7.80 1.23 5.51
C THR A 565 -8.62 -0.06 5.52
N ALA A 566 -9.00 -0.52 6.68
CA ALA A 566 -9.74 -1.76 6.83
C ALA A 566 -10.74 -1.67 7.97
N SER A 567 -12.00 -1.98 7.66
CA SER A 567 -13.04 -2.00 8.66
C SER A 567 -13.15 -0.68 9.45
N THR A 568 -13.04 0.46 8.78
CA THR A 568 -13.27 1.79 9.37
C THR A 568 -14.76 2.11 9.41
N TYR A 569 -15.15 3.22 10.03
CA TYR A 569 -16.54 3.66 10.03
C TYR A 569 -16.94 4.39 8.75
N ALA A 570 -15.99 4.61 7.86
CA ALA A 570 -16.18 5.41 6.65
C ALA A 570 -17.00 4.64 5.59
N THR A 571 -17.72 5.39 4.79
CA THR A 571 -18.48 4.87 3.64
C THR A 571 -17.56 4.36 2.54
N ASN A 572 -16.40 5.00 2.38
CA ASN A 572 -15.36 4.63 1.43
C ASN A 572 -14.00 4.63 2.11
N GLY A 573 -13.15 3.69 1.74
CA GLY A 573 -11.78 3.65 2.23
C GLY A 573 -10.93 4.73 1.59
N PHE A 574 -10.91 4.79 0.26
CA PHE A 574 -10.19 5.78 -0.51
C PHE A 574 -11.10 6.49 -1.51
N TYR A 575 -11.12 7.80 -1.45
CA TYR A 575 -11.84 8.63 -2.41
C TYR A 575 -10.95 9.72 -2.97
N ALA A 576 -10.68 9.67 -4.27
CA ALA A 576 -10.01 10.73 -5.00
C ALA A 576 -10.98 11.43 -5.94
N ASN A 577 -11.06 12.76 -5.88
CA ASN A 577 -11.93 13.50 -6.79
C ASN A 577 -11.37 14.88 -7.18
N ASN A 578 -11.82 15.35 -8.35
CA ASN A 578 -11.49 16.68 -8.85
C ASN A 578 -9.99 16.99 -8.81
N THR A 579 -9.19 16.10 -9.40
CA THR A 579 -7.74 16.27 -9.47
C THR A 579 -7.15 15.84 -10.80
N SER A 580 -6.27 16.68 -11.33
CA SER A 580 -5.38 16.37 -12.45
C SER A 580 -3.90 16.39 -12.05
N THR A 581 -3.60 16.70 -10.80
CA THR A 581 -2.26 16.62 -10.25
C THR A 581 -1.78 15.18 -10.27
N PRO A 582 -0.56 14.90 -10.77
CA PRO A 582 -0.04 13.56 -10.80
C PRO A 582 -0.08 12.88 -9.44
N GLY A 583 -0.65 11.67 -9.40
CA GLY A 583 -0.68 10.81 -8.23
C GLY A 583 -0.01 9.47 -8.50
N ARG A 584 0.74 8.97 -7.53
CA ARG A 584 1.37 7.65 -7.58
C ARG A 584 1.05 6.89 -6.31
N ILE A 585 0.50 5.71 -6.47
CA ILE A 585 0.20 4.80 -5.36
C ILE A 585 1.15 3.60 -5.43
N TYR A 586 1.87 3.37 -4.34
CA TYR A 586 2.75 2.21 -4.14
C TYR A 586 2.27 1.42 -2.92
N ALA A 587 1.73 0.24 -3.09
CA ALA A 587 1.12 -0.58 -2.05
C ALA A 587 0.00 0.13 -1.28
N MET A 588 -1.23 -0.15 -1.66
CA MET A 588 -2.41 0.35 -0.96
C MET A 588 -3.41 -0.78 -0.77
N SER A 589 -3.79 -1.05 0.48
CA SER A 589 -4.83 -2.00 0.83
C SER A 589 -6.06 -1.28 1.34
N ILE A 590 -7.19 -1.50 0.66
CA ILE A 590 -8.48 -0.93 1.01
C ILE A 590 -9.44 -2.08 1.21
N GLU A 591 -9.97 -2.23 2.43
CA GLU A 591 -10.62 -3.47 2.83
C GLU A 591 -11.83 -3.23 3.71
N HIS A 592 -12.85 -4.06 3.54
CA HIS A 592 -13.97 -4.21 4.46
C HIS A 592 -14.80 -2.94 4.66
N HIS A 593 -15.00 -2.16 3.59
CA HIS A 593 -15.96 -1.06 3.61
C HIS A 593 -17.32 -1.55 3.13
N VAL A 594 -18.35 -0.81 3.50
CA VAL A 594 -19.72 -1.24 3.24
C VAL A 594 -20.19 -0.86 1.84
N ARG A 595 -19.72 0.28 1.30
CA ARG A 595 -20.21 0.78 0.00
C ARG A 595 -19.16 0.79 -1.10
N ASN A 596 -18.02 1.37 -0.85
CA ASN A 596 -16.91 1.35 -1.81
C ASN A 596 -15.60 1.17 -1.07
N GLU A 597 -14.73 0.35 -1.62
CA GLU A 597 -13.34 0.37 -1.20
C GLU A 597 -12.64 1.60 -1.79
N VAL A 598 -12.70 1.77 -3.10
CA VAL A 598 -11.98 2.80 -3.85
C VAL A 598 -12.93 3.54 -4.78
N ARG A 599 -12.84 4.87 -4.78
CA ARG A 599 -13.54 5.71 -5.75
C ARG A 599 -12.62 6.74 -6.37
N PHE A 600 -12.73 6.84 -7.70
CA PHE A 600 -12.14 7.91 -8.49
C PHE A 600 -13.25 8.68 -9.20
N ASN A 601 -13.30 9.99 -9.04
CA ASN A 601 -14.26 10.84 -9.72
C ASN A 601 -13.57 12.09 -10.27
N LYS A 602 -13.53 12.25 -11.59
CA LYS A 602 -12.80 13.35 -12.26
C LYS A 602 -11.33 13.37 -11.86
N VAL A 603 -10.68 12.21 -11.98
CA VAL A 603 -9.26 12.02 -11.69
C VAL A 603 -8.50 11.77 -12.98
N SER A 604 -7.35 12.41 -13.14
CA SER A 604 -6.48 12.15 -14.30
C SER A 604 -4.99 12.15 -13.91
N ASN A 605 -4.16 11.51 -14.77
CA ASN A 605 -2.70 11.43 -14.63
C ASN A 605 -2.21 10.65 -13.40
N TRP A 606 -2.89 9.55 -13.06
CA TRP A 606 -2.52 8.71 -11.92
C TRP A 606 -1.94 7.37 -12.34
N LYS A 607 -0.95 6.91 -11.57
CA LYS A 607 -0.40 5.55 -11.65
C LYS A 607 -0.60 4.84 -10.32
N VAL A 608 -1.22 3.67 -10.38
CA VAL A 608 -1.57 2.87 -9.22
C VAL A 608 -0.84 1.54 -9.32
N TYR A 609 0.20 1.37 -8.50
CA TYR A 609 0.97 0.13 -8.42
C TYR A 609 0.58 -0.65 -7.18
N CYS A 610 0.28 -1.95 -7.34
CA CYS A 610 0.05 -2.85 -6.21
C CYS A 610 -1.09 -2.39 -5.29
N MET A 611 -2.27 -2.15 -5.85
CA MET A 611 -3.49 -1.90 -5.07
C MET A 611 -4.23 -3.21 -4.83
N GLN A 612 -4.75 -3.36 -3.63
CA GLN A 612 -5.64 -4.44 -3.24
C GLN A 612 -6.98 -3.88 -2.76
N THR A 613 -8.07 -4.55 -3.14
CA THR A 613 -9.37 -4.43 -2.47
C THR A 613 -9.77 -5.77 -1.88
N GLU A 614 -10.45 -5.76 -0.74
CA GLU A 614 -10.90 -7.00 -0.09
C GLU A 614 -12.30 -6.83 0.50
N GLU A 615 -13.22 -7.66 0.04
CA GLU A 615 -14.61 -7.70 0.48
C GLU A 615 -14.83 -8.85 1.47
N GLU A 616 -15.38 -8.56 2.63
CA GLU A 616 -15.72 -9.53 3.68
C GLU A 616 -17.23 -9.77 3.81
N SER A 617 -17.58 -10.98 4.19
CA SER A 617 -18.95 -11.47 4.24
C SER A 617 -19.91 -10.71 5.16
N ARG A 618 -19.39 -9.94 6.11
CA ARG A 618 -20.20 -9.21 7.08
C ARG A 618 -20.24 -7.72 6.85
N GLU A 619 -19.21 -7.19 6.23
CA GLU A 619 -18.95 -5.76 6.16
C GLU A 619 -19.16 -5.21 4.75
N SER A 620 -18.89 -6.03 3.74
CA SER A 620 -18.77 -5.60 2.35
C SER A 620 -19.74 -6.32 1.41
N THR A 621 -20.84 -6.83 1.90
CA THR A 621 -21.82 -7.60 1.10
C THR A 621 -22.34 -6.78 -0.10
N ASP A 622 -22.56 -5.50 0.11
CA ASP A 622 -23.03 -4.55 -0.91
C ASP A 622 -21.95 -3.61 -1.43
N CYS A 623 -20.68 -3.92 -1.19
CA CYS A 623 -19.56 -3.05 -1.57
C CYS A 623 -19.25 -3.15 -3.07
N GLN A 624 -19.23 -2.00 -3.77
CA GLN A 624 -18.59 -1.87 -5.07
C GLN A 624 -17.08 -1.67 -4.85
N PRO A 625 -16.20 -2.63 -5.18
CA PRO A 625 -14.77 -2.51 -4.85
C PRO A 625 -14.13 -1.27 -5.45
N ILE A 626 -14.19 -1.10 -6.76
CA ILE A 626 -13.62 0.06 -7.45
C ILE A 626 -14.68 0.71 -8.33
N GLU A 627 -14.85 2.00 -8.17
CA GLU A 627 -15.71 2.82 -9.00
C GLU A 627 -14.95 3.99 -9.58
N MET A 628 -15.10 4.21 -10.90
CA MET A 628 -14.44 5.28 -11.64
C MET A 628 -15.45 6.04 -12.49
N ASP A 629 -15.59 7.33 -12.21
CA ASP A 629 -16.45 8.24 -12.99
C ASP A 629 -15.63 9.40 -13.55
N ASP A 630 -15.82 9.73 -14.84
CA ASP A 630 -15.18 10.88 -15.50
C ASP A 630 -13.65 10.90 -15.39
N CYS A 631 -13.00 9.73 -15.40
CA CYS A 631 -11.55 9.59 -15.22
C CYS A 631 -10.82 9.48 -16.56
N LYS A 632 -9.55 9.94 -16.57
CA LYS A 632 -8.70 9.91 -17.75
C LYS A 632 -7.24 9.66 -17.43
N ASP A 633 -6.53 8.94 -18.31
CA ASP A 633 -5.09 8.71 -18.17
C ASP A 633 -4.71 8.11 -16.79
N VAL A 634 -5.39 7.02 -16.41
CA VAL A 634 -5.12 6.29 -15.18
C VAL A 634 -4.60 4.89 -15.51
N THR A 635 -3.48 4.51 -14.91
CA THR A 635 -2.90 3.18 -15.08
C THR A 635 -2.91 2.43 -13.76
N PHE A 636 -3.49 1.24 -13.76
CA PHE A 636 -3.38 0.27 -12.67
C PHE A 636 -2.39 -0.83 -13.05
N ALA A 637 -1.47 -1.15 -12.15
CA ALA A 637 -0.51 -2.22 -12.34
C ALA A 637 -0.55 -3.18 -11.14
N ASN A 638 -0.66 -4.48 -11.40
CA ASN A 638 -0.89 -5.52 -10.39
C ASN A 638 -2.07 -5.17 -9.49
N LEU A 639 -3.21 -4.87 -10.08
CA LEU A 639 -4.44 -4.65 -9.35
C LEU A 639 -5.00 -5.99 -8.87
N TYR A 640 -5.18 -6.12 -7.58
CA TYR A 640 -5.66 -7.33 -6.94
C TYR A 640 -7.00 -7.09 -6.26
N MET A 641 -8.06 -7.68 -6.80
CA MET A 641 -9.41 -7.57 -6.25
C MET A 641 -9.80 -8.90 -5.63
N PHE A 642 -10.05 -8.89 -4.33
CA PHE A 642 -10.17 -10.09 -3.54
C PHE A 642 -11.51 -10.13 -2.80
N ARG A 643 -12.38 -11.04 -3.19
CA ARG A 643 -13.62 -11.32 -2.48
C ARG A 643 -13.42 -12.47 -1.52
N VAL A 644 -13.23 -12.12 -0.26
CA VAL A 644 -13.06 -13.12 0.79
C VAL A 644 -14.42 -13.69 1.13
N ILE A 645 -14.46 -14.93 1.29
CA ILE A 645 -15.39 -15.81 1.98
C ILE A 645 -16.80 -15.29 2.20
N ARG A 646 -17.80 -15.93 1.58
CA ARG A 646 -19.21 -15.88 1.96
C ARG A 646 -19.97 -14.59 1.65
N VAL A 647 -19.54 -13.84 0.67
CA VAL A 647 -20.40 -12.81 0.09
C VAL A 647 -21.48 -13.55 -0.72
N ASN A 648 -22.69 -13.63 -0.20
CA ASN A 648 -23.77 -14.38 -0.84
C ASN A 648 -24.31 -13.69 -2.08
N GLU A 649 -24.29 -12.35 -2.08
CA GLU A 649 -24.74 -11.50 -3.17
C GLU A 649 -23.66 -10.46 -3.45
N PRO A 650 -22.59 -10.84 -4.14
CA PRO A 650 -21.54 -9.91 -4.50
C PRO A 650 -22.06 -8.83 -5.45
N TYR A 651 -21.43 -7.68 -5.43
CA TYR A 651 -21.69 -6.65 -6.41
C TYR A 651 -21.50 -7.19 -7.84
N HIS A 652 -22.17 -6.57 -8.80
CA HIS A 652 -22.20 -7.01 -10.19
C HIS A 652 -20.79 -7.14 -10.78
N SER A 653 -19.90 -6.19 -10.50
CA SER A 653 -18.52 -6.19 -11.02
C SER A 653 -17.51 -5.77 -9.94
N SER A 654 -16.24 -6.10 -10.14
CA SER A 654 -15.16 -5.64 -9.26
C SER A 654 -14.74 -4.21 -9.59
N VAL A 655 -14.73 -3.84 -10.86
CA VAL A 655 -14.50 -2.46 -11.30
C VAL A 655 -15.70 -1.99 -12.12
N ARG A 656 -16.24 -0.85 -11.76
CA ARG A 656 -17.29 -0.17 -12.52
C ARG A 656 -16.75 1.13 -13.06
N ILE A 657 -16.87 1.36 -14.36
CA ILE A 657 -16.39 2.57 -15.01
C ILE A 657 -17.50 3.30 -15.75
N ARG A 658 -17.48 4.63 -15.67
CA ARG A 658 -18.39 5.51 -16.40
C ARG A 658 -17.64 6.73 -16.93
N ASN A 659 -17.86 7.08 -18.21
CA ASN A 659 -17.24 8.24 -18.86
C ASN A 659 -15.71 8.28 -18.72
N CYS A 660 -15.05 7.13 -18.74
CA CYS A 660 -13.61 7.02 -18.59
C CYS A 660 -12.90 6.90 -19.94
N GLU A 661 -11.71 7.47 -20.04
CA GLU A 661 -10.89 7.49 -21.25
C GLU A 661 -9.45 7.15 -20.91
N ASN A 662 -8.80 6.33 -21.73
CA ASN A 662 -7.41 5.93 -21.56
C ASN A 662 -7.09 5.37 -20.16
N ILE A 663 -7.90 4.39 -19.73
CA ILE A 663 -7.63 3.65 -18.50
C ILE A 663 -6.94 2.35 -18.87
N ALA A 664 -5.78 2.09 -18.29
CA ALA A 664 -5.02 0.87 -18.51
C ALA A 664 -5.00 0.00 -17.24
N PHE A 665 -5.41 -1.25 -17.40
CA PHE A 665 -5.23 -2.27 -16.38
C PHE A 665 -4.13 -3.23 -16.86
N LEU A 666 -3.00 -3.23 -16.16
CA LEU A 666 -1.83 -4.06 -16.44
C LEU A 666 -1.66 -5.07 -15.31
N ASN A 667 -1.73 -6.36 -15.62
CA ASN A 667 -1.78 -7.44 -14.64
C ASN A 667 -2.97 -7.29 -13.68
N LEU A 668 -4.17 -7.42 -14.21
CA LEU A 668 -5.41 -7.42 -13.44
C LEU A 668 -5.67 -8.82 -12.89
N HIS A 669 -5.92 -8.91 -11.61
CA HIS A 669 -6.30 -10.13 -10.93
C HIS A 669 -7.60 -9.94 -10.14
N ASN A 670 -8.64 -10.66 -10.54
CA ASN A 670 -9.92 -10.66 -9.87
C ASN A 670 -10.19 -12.06 -9.29
N TYR A 671 -10.19 -12.18 -7.98
CA TYR A 671 -10.30 -13.47 -7.29
C TYR A 671 -11.47 -13.50 -6.33
N SER A 672 -12.23 -14.57 -6.36
CA SER A 672 -13.25 -14.86 -5.36
C SER A 672 -13.07 -16.26 -4.78
N GLN A 673 -13.19 -16.38 -3.48
CA GLN A 673 -13.24 -17.68 -2.82
C GLN A 673 -14.57 -18.42 -3.04
N ILE A 674 -15.62 -17.68 -3.42
CA ILE A 674 -16.93 -18.24 -3.72
C ILE A 674 -17.03 -18.52 -5.21
N LYS A 675 -16.90 -19.77 -5.59
CA LYS A 675 -16.83 -20.24 -6.97
C LYS A 675 -18.05 -19.96 -7.84
N TYR A 676 -19.16 -19.56 -7.25
CA TYR A 676 -20.44 -19.39 -7.96
C TYR A 676 -20.87 -17.92 -8.05
N THR A 677 -20.03 -17.00 -7.60
CA THR A 677 -20.31 -15.57 -7.71
C THR A 677 -20.08 -15.08 -9.12
N ASN A 678 -20.86 -14.09 -9.54
CA ASN A 678 -20.64 -13.42 -10.79
C ASN A 678 -19.31 -12.61 -10.70
N ASN A 679 -18.31 -13.03 -11.42
CA ASN A 679 -17.00 -12.42 -11.40
C ASN A 679 -16.76 -11.61 -12.66
N ILE A 680 -17.55 -10.56 -12.86
CA ILE A 680 -17.24 -9.56 -13.87
C ILE A 680 -16.07 -8.73 -13.32
N ALA A 681 -14.95 -8.76 -14.03
CA ALA A 681 -13.78 -8.02 -13.62
C ALA A 681 -14.01 -6.51 -13.79
N VAL A 682 -14.47 -6.09 -14.97
CA VAL A 682 -14.75 -4.68 -15.28
C VAL A 682 -16.10 -4.56 -15.99
N PHE A 683 -16.93 -3.62 -15.55
CA PHE A 683 -18.16 -3.23 -16.19
C PHE A 683 -18.08 -1.80 -16.71
N ASP A 684 -18.29 -1.63 -18.01
CA ASP A 684 -18.41 -0.31 -18.63
C ASP A 684 -19.88 0.08 -18.74
N VAL A 685 -20.31 1.02 -17.91
CA VAL A 685 -21.69 1.50 -17.86
C VAL A 685 -22.13 2.16 -19.18
N ASN A 686 -21.22 2.87 -19.87
CA ASN A 686 -21.56 3.57 -21.11
C ASN A 686 -21.83 2.63 -22.27
N LYS A 687 -21.08 1.56 -22.35
CA LYS A 687 -21.15 0.58 -23.42
C LYS A 687 -22.04 -0.60 -23.09
N ASP A 688 -22.47 -0.74 -21.82
CA ASP A 688 -23.16 -1.90 -21.28
C ASP A 688 -22.39 -3.21 -21.56
N ILE A 689 -21.07 -3.19 -21.24
CA ILE A 689 -20.16 -4.30 -21.53
C ILE A 689 -19.58 -4.87 -20.25
N ASP A 690 -19.73 -6.17 -20.10
CA ASP A 690 -19.10 -7.00 -19.08
C ASP A 690 -17.78 -7.57 -19.56
N ILE A 691 -16.68 -7.24 -18.90
CA ILE A 691 -15.39 -7.90 -19.09
C ILE A 691 -15.26 -8.99 -18.03
N ARG A 692 -15.35 -10.24 -18.46
CA ARG A 692 -15.45 -11.41 -17.56
C ARG A 692 -14.14 -12.11 -17.23
N PRO A 693 -13.08 -12.08 -18.03
CA PRO A 693 -11.83 -12.72 -17.63
C PRO A 693 -11.32 -12.20 -16.29
N TRP A 694 -10.92 -13.11 -15.42
CA TRP A 694 -10.42 -12.79 -14.08
C TRP A 694 -8.96 -12.38 -14.08
N GLU A 695 -8.25 -12.81 -15.11
CA GLU A 695 -6.81 -12.67 -15.26
C GLU A 695 -6.56 -12.03 -16.63
N LEU A 696 -6.12 -10.78 -16.62
CA LEU A 696 -5.75 -10.04 -17.81
C LEU A 696 -4.36 -9.40 -17.62
N SER A 697 -3.44 -9.72 -18.52
CA SER A 697 -2.14 -9.04 -18.51
C SER A 697 -2.27 -7.59 -18.99
N ARG A 698 -3.28 -7.31 -19.83
CA ARG A 698 -3.52 -5.98 -20.35
C ARG A 698 -4.99 -5.81 -20.73
N LEU A 699 -5.60 -4.73 -20.24
CA LEU A 699 -6.91 -4.25 -20.67
C LEU A 699 -6.85 -2.73 -20.85
N ILE A 700 -7.27 -2.23 -22.01
CA ILE A 700 -7.30 -0.81 -22.33
C ILE A 700 -8.75 -0.33 -22.55
N VAL A 701 -9.15 0.69 -21.80
CA VAL A 701 -10.38 1.43 -21.97
C VAL A 701 -10.09 2.65 -22.84
N THR A 702 -10.55 2.63 -24.10
CA THR A 702 -10.08 3.56 -25.13
C THR A 702 -10.82 4.89 -25.18
N GLY A 703 -12.03 5.01 -24.60
CA GLY A 703 -12.67 6.30 -24.66
C GLY A 703 -14.15 6.31 -24.27
N LYS A 704 -14.70 7.50 -24.27
CA LYS A 704 -16.11 7.78 -23.97
C LYS A 704 -16.96 7.48 -25.19
N GLU A 705 -17.87 6.55 -25.08
CA GLU A 705 -19.01 6.44 -25.97
C GLU A 705 -20.19 7.22 -25.36
N PRO A 706 -20.93 7.98 -26.13
CA PRO A 706 -22.13 8.63 -25.63
C PRO A 706 -23.09 7.57 -25.06
N HIS A 707 -23.39 7.66 -23.79
CA HIS A 707 -24.30 6.71 -23.17
C HIS A 707 -25.71 6.82 -23.72
N GLN A 708 -26.10 7.98 -24.23
CA GLN A 708 -27.46 8.23 -24.65
C GLN A 708 -27.56 9.03 -25.93
N GLN A 709 -28.52 8.66 -26.73
CA GLN A 709 -28.97 9.50 -27.83
C GLN A 709 -29.57 10.81 -27.28
N PRO A 710 -29.38 11.94 -27.98
CA PRO A 710 -30.08 13.17 -27.60
C PRO A 710 -31.59 12.92 -27.44
N LEU A 711 -32.16 13.48 -26.40
CA LEU A 711 -33.61 13.44 -26.21
C LEU A 711 -34.29 13.92 -27.50
N GLY A 712 -34.93 13.01 -28.18
CA GLY A 712 -35.75 13.38 -29.34
C GLY A 712 -36.92 14.24 -28.87
N ASN A 713 -37.26 15.31 -29.61
CA ASN A 713 -38.40 16.15 -29.32
C ASN A 713 -39.76 15.49 -29.71
N GLU A 714 -39.78 14.17 -29.82
CA GLU A 714 -40.99 13.44 -30.17
C GLU A 714 -41.88 13.30 -28.95
N ILE A 715 -43.02 13.91 -28.98
CA ILE A 715 -44.06 13.79 -27.93
C ILE A 715 -44.48 12.34 -27.79
N GLY A 716 -44.44 11.82 -26.56
CA GLY A 716 -44.81 10.44 -26.22
C GLY A 716 -43.70 9.41 -26.32
N LYS A 717 -42.45 9.80 -26.64
CA LYS A 717 -41.30 8.92 -26.61
C LYS A 717 -40.67 8.95 -25.23
N VAL A 718 -40.43 7.78 -24.65
CA VAL A 718 -39.71 7.64 -23.39
C VAL A 718 -38.22 7.43 -23.71
N ASN A 719 -37.36 8.26 -23.14
CA ASN A 719 -35.92 8.12 -23.24
C ASN A 719 -35.33 7.83 -21.84
N GLN A 720 -34.43 6.86 -21.76
CA GLN A 720 -33.70 6.56 -20.55
C GLN A 720 -32.54 7.56 -20.38
N LEU A 721 -32.54 8.33 -19.29
CA LEU A 721 -31.49 9.32 -18.98
C LEU A 721 -30.32 8.72 -18.19
N ALA A 722 -30.63 7.74 -17.34
CA ALA A 722 -29.65 7.08 -16.48
C ALA A 722 -29.99 5.60 -16.31
N SER A 723 -28.98 4.80 -16.07
CA SER A 723 -29.08 3.40 -15.69
C SER A 723 -28.18 3.12 -14.49
N ASP A 724 -28.23 1.92 -14.02
CA ASP A 724 -27.30 1.42 -13.02
C ASP A 724 -27.36 2.22 -11.70
N LEU A 725 -28.59 2.42 -11.27
CA LEU A 725 -28.98 3.01 -10.01
C LEU A 725 -29.60 1.92 -9.14
N GLU A 726 -29.26 1.95 -7.84
CA GLU A 726 -29.80 0.96 -6.89
C GLU A 726 -31.22 1.29 -6.49
N PHE A 727 -31.51 2.57 -6.26
CA PHE A 727 -32.84 3.04 -5.90
C PHE A 727 -33.03 4.51 -6.22
N ALA A 728 -33.51 4.80 -7.41
CA ALA A 728 -33.75 6.18 -7.87
C ALA A 728 -35.05 6.77 -7.29
N GLU A 729 -34.95 7.92 -6.63
CA GLU A 729 -36.09 8.67 -6.10
C GLU A 729 -35.81 10.18 -6.05
N GLY A 730 -36.77 10.98 -5.60
CA GLY A 730 -36.57 12.40 -5.31
C GLY A 730 -36.15 13.26 -6.48
N ILE A 731 -36.93 13.30 -7.57
CA ILE A 731 -36.60 14.05 -8.78
C ILE A 731 -36.93 15.53 -8.63
N ALA A 732 -35.99 16.42 -8.98
CA ALA A 732 -36.17 17.87 -9.06
C ALA A 732 -35.55 18.45 -10.31
N ARG A 733 -35.99 19.65 -10.70
CA ARG A 733 -35.48 20.38 -11.87
C ARG A 733 -35.09 21.81 -11.50
N ASP A 734 -33.90 22.26 -11.92
CA ASP A 734 -33.49 23.66 -11.75
C ASP A 734 -34.09 24.57 -12.82
N SER A 735 -33.89 25.87 -12.70
CA SER A 735 -34.40 26.88 -13.66
C SER A 735 -33.79 26.70 -15.08
N LYS A 736 -32.61 26.09 -15.22
CA LYS A 736 -31.95 25.78 -16.49
C LYS A 736 -32.45 24.50 -17.15
N GLY A 737 -33.31 23.77 -16.47
CA GLY A 737 -33.88 22.52 -16.97
C GLY A 737 -33.08 21.26 -16.65
N ASN A 738 -31.95 21.37 -15.94
CA ASN A 738 -31.21 20.18 -15.50
C ASN A 738 -32.05 19.37 -14.53
N ILE A 739 -31.91 18.06 -14.58
CA ILE A 739 -32.68 17.14 -13.75
C ILE A 739 -31.77 16.57 -12.67
N TYR A 740 -32.27 16.56 -11.45
CA TYR A 740 -31.59 16.03 -10.27
C TYR A 740 -32.41 14.91 -9.68
N PHE A 741 -31.74 13.85 -9.20
CA PHE A 741 -32.39 12.74 -8.52
C PHE A 741 -31.45 12.07 -7.52
N CYS A 742 -32.03 11.40 -6.53
CA CYS A 742 -31.30 10.64 -5.54
C CYS A 742 -31.12 9.19 -5.97
N ASP A 743 -30.01 8.60 -5.66
CA ASP A 743 -29.90 7.18 -5.41
C ASP A 743 -29.87 6.97 -3.89
N HIS A 744 -31.02 6.63 -3.35
CA HIS A 744 -31.23 6.52 -1.91
C HIS A 744 -30.34 5.47 -1.26
N ARG A 745 -30.21 4.29 -1.90
CA ARG A 745 -29.41 3.18 -1.38
C ARG A 745 -27.93 3.51 -1.39
N MET A 746 -27.46 4.08 -2.48
CA MET A 746 -26.06 4.50 -2.63
C MET A 746 -25.76 5.84 -1.94
N ARG A 747 -26.76 6.52 -1.41
CA ARG A 747 -26.66 7.80 -0.67
C ARG A 747 -26.04 8.91 -1.51
N ARG A 748 -26.47 8.99 -2.78
CA ARG A 748 -25.93 9.89 -3.79
C ARG A 748 -27.00 10.78 -4.39
N ILE A 749 -26.56 11.92 -4.91
CA ILE A 749 -27.39 12.78 -5.75
C ILE A 749 -26.69 12.91 -7.09
N PHE A 750 -27.42 12.65 -8.15
CA PHE A 750 -26.97 12.81 -9.53
C PHE A 750 -27.61 14.03 -10.17
N LYS A 751 -26.89 14.59 -11.15
CA LYS A 751 -27.37 15.65 -12.01
C LYS A 751 -27.28 15.20 -13.46
N TRP A 752 -28.41 15.28 -14.15
CA TRP A 752 -28.47 15.21 -15.61
C TRP A 752 -28.39 16.64 -16.17
N SER A 753 -27.36 16.94 -16.94
CA SER A 753 -27.21 18.25 -17.60
C SER A 753 -27.88 18.24 -18.96
N VAL A 754 -28.80 19.16 -19.17
CA VAL A 754 -29.47 19.34 -20.48
C VAL A 754 -28.51 19.90 -21.50
N GLU A 755 -27.58 20.76 -21.09
CA GLU A 755 -26.60 21.39 -21.96
C GLU A 755 -25.61 20.37 -22.54
N THR A 756 -25.07 19.49 -21.69
CA THR A 756 -24.07 18.52 -22.08
C THR A 756 -24.66 17.14 -22.41
N ASN A 757 -25.96 16.95 -22.18
CA ASN A 757 -26.66 15.68 -22.34
C ASN A 757 -25.94 14.52 -21.60
N SER A 758 -25.51 14.77 -20.37
CA SER A 758 -24.71 13.83 -19.58
C SER A 758 -25.11 13.78 -18.11
N LEU A 759 -24.93 12.59 -17.55
CA LEU A 759 -25.10 12.33 -16.12
C LEU A 759 -23.79 12.63 -15.38
N SER A 760 -23.88 13.29 -14.25
CA SER A 760 -22.76 13.51 -13.32
C SER A 760 -23.16 13.25 -11.88
N LEU A 761 -22.24 12.76 -11.06
CA LEU A 761 -22.40 12.70 -9.62
C LEU A 761 -22.27 14.12 -9.04
N LEU A 762 -23.31 14.57 -8.33
CA LEU A 762 -23.34 15.88 -7.67
C LEU A 762 -22.82 15.79 -6.25
N ALA A 763 -23.31 14.82 -5.47
CA ALA A 763 -23.00 14.69 -4.07
C ALA A 763 -23.08 13.24 -3.58
N ASP A 764 -22.33 12.96 -2.52
CA ASP A 764 -22.26 11.68 -1.84
C ASP A 764 -22.27 11.92 -0.33
N PHE A 765 -23.09 11.17 0.41
CA PHE A 765 -23.35 11.45 1.81
C PHE A 765 -23.28 10.19 2.70
N PRO A 766 -23.01 10.34 4.01
CA PRO A 766 -23.29 9.28 4.98
C PRO A 766 -24.81 9.06 5.21
N TRP A 767 -25.64 10.04 4.87
CA TRP A 767 -27.10 10.00 5.08
C TRP A 767 -27.85 9.71 3.78
N LYS A 768 -29.05 9.16 3.91
CA LYS A 768 -29.89 8.75 2.78
C LYS A 768 -30.67 9.94 2.23
N PRO A 769 -30.33 10.51 1.07
CA PRO A 769 -31.16 11.52 0.42
C PRO A 769 -32.43 10.86 -0.10
N SER A 770 -33.59 11.40 0.21
CA SER A 770 -34.88 10.82 -0.13
C SER A 770 -35.78 11.72 -0.98
N ASN A 771 -35.55 13.03 -0.98
CA ASN A 771 -36.25 13.94 -1.85
C ASN A 771 -35.47 15.21 -2.10
N LEU A 772 -35.75 15.86 -3.23
CA LEU A 772 -35.06 17.06 -3.71
C LEU A 772 -36.12 18.14 -4.06
N ALA A 773 -35.77 19.39 -3.86
CA ALA A 773 -36.51 20.53 -4.36
C ALA A 773 -35.54 21.69 -4.65
N PHE A 774 -35.96 22.62 -5.52
CA PHE A 774 -35.24 23.88 -5.72
C PHE A 774 -36.10 25.02 -5.17
N ASP A 775 -35.44 25.98 -4.52
CA ASP A 775 -36.08 27.24 -4.19
C ASP A 775 -36.07 28.22 -5.38
N SER A 776 -36.61 29.39 -5.20
CA SER A 776 -36.69 30.44 -6.22
C SER A 776 -35.33 31.04 -6.62
N GLU A 777 -34.28 30.75 -5.87
CA GLU A 777 -32.90 31.19 -6.11
C GLU A 777 -32.01 30.07 -6.69
N ASP A 778 -32.61 28.96 -7.09
CA ASP A 778 -31.91 27.76 -7.57
C ASP A 778 -31.02 27.08 -6.50
N ASN A 779 -31.30 27.26 -5.21
CA ASN A 779 -30.66 26.48 -4.18
C ASN A 779 -31.32 25.08 -4.10
N LEU A 780 -30.49 24.05 -4.13
CA LEU A 780 -30.95 22.68 -3.99
C LEU A 780 -31.24 22.36 -2.52
N LEU A 781 -32.51 22.06 -2.22
CA LEU A 781 -32.95 21.59 -0.92
C LEU A 781 -32.99 20.06 -0.92
N VAL A 782 -32.36 19.43 0.05
CA VAL A 782 -32.28 17.97 0.16
C VAL A 782 -32.94 17.50 1.44
N LEU A 783 -33.94 16.63 1.31
CA LEU A 783 -34.49 15.90 2.42
C LEU A 783 -33.73 14.61 2.65
N PHE A 784 -33.13 14.47 3.82
CA PHE A 784 -32.43 13.25 4.22
C PHE A 784 -33.32 12.40 5.14
N ARG A 785 -33.33 11.11 4.92
CA ARG A 785 -33.79 10.14 5.88
C ARG A 785 -32.62 9.77 6.81
N TYR A 786 -32.90 9.85 8.08
CA TYR A 786 -31.98 9.49 9.13
C TYR A 786 -32.60 8.39 10.00
N ASP A 787 -32.01 7.22 9.97
CA ASP A 787 -32.48 6.06 10.74
C ASP A 787 -31.83 6.10 12.13
N ALA A 788 -32.43 6.83 13.07
CA ALA A 788 -31.97 6.84 14.45
C ALA A 788 -32.21 5.49 15.12
N GLN A 789 -31.23 5.01 15.87
CA GLN A 789 -31.39 3.79 16.69
C GLN A 789 -31.78 4.15 18.11
N PRO A 790 -32.48 3.24 18.85
CA PRO A 790 -32.78 3.46 20.26
C PRO A 790 -31.51 3.79 21.07
N GLY A 791 -31.57 4.92 21.79
CA GLY A 791 -30.44 5.41 22.58
C GLY A 791 -29.36 6.14 21.79
N TYR A 792 -29.57 6.34 20.51
CA TYR A 792 -28.70 7.04 19.63
C TYR A 792 -29.28 8.39 19.23
N LEU A 793 -28.63 9.44 19.70
CA LEU A 793 -29.10 10.79 19.48
C LEU A 793 -27.97 11.66 18.96
N ILE A 794 -28.18 12.35 17.88
CA ILE A 794 -27.33 13.46 17.47
C ILE A 794 -27.59 14.60 18.43
N ASN A 795 -26.53 15.14 19.02
CA ASN A 795 -26.60 16.17 20.04
C ASN A 795 -27.53 15.82 21.24
N GLY A 796 -27.86 14.56 21.39
CA GLY A 796 -28.68 14.08 22.49
C GLY A 796 -30.17 14.41 22.40
N LYS A 797 -30.66 14.96 21.28
CA LYS A 797 -32.07 15.39 21.15
C LYS A 797 -32.63 15.07 19.77
N PRO A 798 -33.68 14.21 19.69
CA PRO A 798 -34.30 13.87 18.41
C PRO A 798 -34.93 15.08 17.70
N GLU A 799 -35.40 16.04 18.46
CA GLU A 799 -36.05 17.27 17.95
C GLU A 799 -35.06 18.26 17.30
N GLU A 800 -33.78 18.02 17.42
CA GLU A 800 -32.73 18.84 16.79
C GLU A 800 -32.28 18.29 15.42
N MET A 801 -32.91 17.22 14.93
CA MET A 801 -32.62 16.60 13.64
C MET A 801 -33.40 17.25 12.49
#